data_e82578efb876a9d7a2ea9692a67b67e6
#
_entry.id   e82578efb876a9d7a2ea9692a67b67e6
#
_cell.length_a   1.000
_cell.length_b   1.000
_cell.length_c   1.000
_cell.angle_alpha   90.00
_cell.angle_beta   90.00
_cell.angle_gamma   90.00
#
_symmetry.space_group_name_H-M   'P 1'
#
loop_
_entity.id
_entity.type
_entity.pdbx_description
1 polymer ?
#
loop_
_entity_poly.entity_id
_entity_poly.type
_entity_poly.pdbx_seq_one_letter_code
_entity_poly.pdbx_strand_id
1 'polypeptide(L)'
;TISLTPNIAALGRPFTLGMLYDARRDRLIPGLTLWDDETLQEKKTESSQPSSSFEMAASDSTESKCNLLDVKGSLKASFLGGQIEVGGSAKYLNDQKKFHHQSRVTCQYKATTHFKQLMIKQPTMDPQQKDVIKKSSATHVVTGILYGANAFFVFDSEKLDTSSVQDIQGRMYALIKKIPSFNIEGEAKLNLTDEEKALTQKFSCKFYGDLILESNPATFVDAVKTYVQLPHLLGEKGEKAVPVKVWLMPLKNFNSEAAELKKEISHGVVGKAQDNLDDFKEIEMRCNDSLEDKVVEQFPVIEEDLSTFQTLCGNYASNLQQAWVKNLPCIREGKEDEGSLNQLFEDRDKSPFKINVIRSCVDIMEGTKIVPNQSELDRQVLAPGVDNALCFVFTSVERSDTDFDVMADYSVVQKLGSTNEDPCQSFPSRLPNAQKNNSRFRFLIAAIANKNYTGATIYHYKNGNLVSEDVSNLELPPVETITDRRDLIWYACDLNLDPNTVNGWLTLSEGKKKATCGAKQSYPDHPERFDTHPQVLCQESLSGQHYWEFEWSQSSRQYIYVAIAYGEIERKSRGVAAEFGGNTISWAFGKYGNSLTARHNDEDVWSSPYPSDGCSRVGVYLDWPAGTLSFYRVSSNTLRHLYTFHTTFTEPVCPGFKVYDKTNFAYLRPVK
;
A
#
# COMPACT_ATOMS: atom_id res chain seq x y z
N THR A 1 27.91 -2.06 36.01
CA THR A 1 26.54 -1.76 35.60
C THR A 1 25.90 -3.08 35.17
N ILE A 2 25.02 -3.64 36.03
CA ILE A 2 24.23 -4.83 35.65
C ILE A 2 23.32 -4.37 34.54
N SER A 3 23.58 -4.87 33.32
CA SER A 3 22.70 -4.69 32.17
C SER A 3 21.31 -5.20 32.56
N LEU A 4 20.28 -4.39 32.35
CA LEU A 4 18.89 -4.82 32.51
C LEU A 4 18.70 -6.11 31.73
N THR A 5 18.27 -7.18 32.40
CA THR A 5 18.07 -8.49 31.78
C THR A 5 16.97 -8.33 30.72
N PRO A 6 17.26 -8.52 29.42
CA PRO A 6 16.24 -8.39 28.38
C PRO A 6 15.12 -9.39 28.63
N ASN A 7 13.89 -8.97 28.43
CA ASN A 7 12.74 -9.86 28.50
C ASN A 7 12.09 -9.97 27.11
N ILE A 8 11.57 -11.16 26.80
CA ILE A 8 10.93 -11.47 25.54
C ILE A 8 9.60 -12.18 25.76
N ALA A 9 8.68 -12.08 24.80
CA ALA A 9 7.47 -12.87 24.75
C ALA A 9 7.80 -14.36 24.50
N ALA A 10 7.16 -15.25 25.22
CA ALA A 10 7.41 -16.68 25.08
C ALA A 10 6.87 -17.27 23.76
N LEU A 11 5.72 -16.78 23.27
CA LEU A 11 5.09 -17.15 22.01
C LEU A 11 4.77 -18.64 21.87
N GLY A 12 4.34 -19.27 22.98
CA GLY A 12 4.02 -20.70 23.02
C GLY A 12 5.24 -21.64 23.02
N ARG A 13 6.46 -21.08 23.12
CA ARG A 13 7.69 -21.88 23.21
C ARG A 13 7.87 -22.42 24.64
N PRO A 14 8.40 -23.68 24.78
CA PRO A 14 8.46 -24.38 26.06
C PRO A 14 9.69 -23.96 26.89
N PHE A 15 9.71 -22.72 27.36
CA PHE A 15 10.79 -22.21 28.19
C PHE A 15 10.77 -22.82 29.60
N THR A 16 11.95 -23.21 30.11
CA THR A 16 12.18 -23.60 31.49
C THR A 16 13.35 -22.83 32.09
N LEU A 17 13.38 -22.69 33.41
CA LEU A 17 14.51 -22.04 34.09
C LEU A 17 15.81 -22.80 33.84
N GLY A 18 16.90 -22.07 33.64
CA GLY A 18 18.22 -22.65 33.34
C GLY A 18 18.45 -23.05 31.90
N MET A 19 17.40 -23.05 31.05
CA MET A 19 17.50 -23.39 29.63
C MET A 19 18.36 -22.36 28.89
N LEU A 20 19.14 -22.84 27.91
CA LEU A 20 20.00 -22.04 27.07
C LEU A 20 19.28 -21.48 25.84
N TYR A 21 19.69 -20.28 25.41
CA TYR A 21 19.06 -19.56 24.32
C TYR A 21 20.09 -18.87 23.43
N ASP A 22 19.94 -19.00 22.10
CA ASP A 22 20.72 -18.25 21.12
C ASP A 22 19.91 -17.06 20.59
N ALA A 23 20.17 -15.86 21.09
CA ALA A 23 19.47 -14.64 20.70
C ALA A 23 19.81 -14.17 19.27
N ARG A 24 20.86 -14.69 18.65
CA ARG A 24 21.21 -14.36 17.26
C ARG A 24 20.22 -15.00 16.28
N ARG A 25 19.67 -16.17 16.68
CA ARG A 25 18.70 -16.95 15.90
C ARG A 25 17.33 -17.03 16.54
N ASP A 26 17.14 -16.38 17.72
CA ASP A 26 15.95 -16.49 18.57
C ASP A 26 15.49 -17.94 18.82
N ARG A 27 16.47 -18.83 19.06
CA ARG A 27 16.27 -20.27 19.17
C ARG A 27 16.59 -20.81 20.57
N LEU A 28 15.69 -21.63 21.09
CA LEU A 28 15.97 -22.45 22.26
C LEU A 28 17.00 -23.53 21.92
N ILE A 29 17.89 -23.85 22.87
CA ILE A 29 18.83 -24.95 22.75
C ILE A 29 18.25 -26.11 23.58
N PRO A 30 17.62 -27.11 22.95
CA PRO A 30 16.94 -28.17 23.68
C PRO A 30 17.93 -29.12 24.34
N GLY A 31 17.50 -29.71 25.47
CA GLY A 31 18.25 -30.76 26.16
C GLY A 31 19.49 -30.30 26.93
N LEU A 32 19.71 -28.98 27.02
CA LEU A 32 20.82 -28.42 27.80
C LEU A 32 20.29 -27.35 28.76
N THR A 33 20.65 -27.52 30.06
CA THR A 33 20.47 -26.51 31.11
C THR A 33 21.84 -26.08 31.63
N LEU A 34 21.95 -24.85 32.10
CA LEU A 34 23.21 -24.34 32.63
C LEU A 34 23.50 -24.91 34.02
N TRP A 35 22.48 -25.22 34.79
CA TRP A 35 22.54 -25.79 36.14
C TRP A 35 21.79 -27.13 36.17
N ASP A 36 22.25 -28.00 37.09
CA ASP A 36 21.54 -29.25 37.37
C ASP A 36 20.20 -29.01 38.09
N ASP A 37 19.38 -30.04 38.13
CA ASP A 37 18.03 -29.96 38.68
C ASP A 37 18.06 -29.60 40.21
N GLU A 38 19.04 -30.09 40.96
CA GLU A 38 19.18 -29.79 42.38
C GLU A 38 19.47 -28.32 42.64
N THR A 39 20.43 -27.75 41.89
CA THR A 39 20.74 -26.31 41.93
C THR A 39 19.56 -25.44 41.46
N LEU A 40 18.84 -25.88 40.46
CA LEU A 40 17.65 -25.16 39.94
C LEU A 40 16.54 -25.13 41.02
N GLN A 41 16.29 -26.23 41.73
CA GLN A 41 15.29 -26.27 42.81
C GLN A 41 15.69 -25.43 44.02
N GLU A 42 16.98 -25.48 44.43
CA GLU A 42 17.48 -24.69 45.56
C GLU A 42 17.40 -23.19 45.32
N LYS A 43 17.75 -22.74 44.11
CA LYS A 43 17.83 -21.30 43.75
C LYS A 43 16.54 -20.73 43.23
N LYS A 44 15.53 -21.55 42.97
CA LYS A 44 14.24 -21.11 42.45
C LYS A 44 13.44 -20.40 43.53
N THR A 45 12.92 -19.23 43.20
CA THR A 45 11.90 -18.52 43.96
C THR A 45 10.65 -18.35 43.12
N GLU A 46 9.50 -18.37 43.79
CA GLU A 46 8.19 -18.21 43.17
C GLU A 46 7.42 -17.12 43.91
N SER A 47 6.81 -16.21 43.16
CA SER A 47 5.97 -15.14 43.70
C SER A 47 4.63 -15.11 42.93
N SER A 48 3.54 -14.94 43.69
CA SER A 48 2.22 -14.77 43.10
C SER A 48 2.12 -13.40 42.40
N GLN A 49 1.65 -13.37 41.18
CA GLN A 49 1.44 -12.14 40.38
C GLN A 49 0.12 -12.23 39.55
N PRO A 50 -1.03 -12.37 40.21
CA PRO A 50 -2.30 -12.49 39.54
C PRO A 50 -2.70 -11.15 38.90
N SER A 51 -3.04 -11.19 37.66
CA SER A 51 -3.68 -10.08 36.94
C SER A 51 -4.51 -10.61 35.78
N SER A 52 -5.51 -9.85 35.37
CA SER A 52 -6.23 -10.13 34.11
C SER A 52 -6.61 -8.83 33.42
N SER A 53 -6.62 -8.86 32.12
CA SER A 53 -7.06 -7.73 31.28
C SER A 53 -7.87 -8.22 30.09
N PHE A 54 -8.72 -7.34 29.58
CA PHE A 54 -9.46 -7.51 28.34
C PHE A 54 -9.11 -6.34 27.42
N GLU A 55 -8.58 -6.64 26.27
CA GLU A 55 -8.17 -5.66 25.27
C GLU A 55 -8.87 -5.94 23.94
N MET A 56 -9.11 -4.90 23.16
CA MET A 56 -9.76 -5.00 21.85
C MET A 56 -8.94 -4.32 20.77
N ALA A 57 -8.92 -4.92 19.59
CA ALA A 57 -8.33 -4.36 18.40
C ALA A 57 -9.28 -4.51 17.21
N ALA A 58 -9.47 -3.42 16.47
CA ALA A 58 -10.18 -3.42 15.20
C ALA A 58 -9.22 -3.46 14.01
N SER A 59 -7.92 -3.32 14.25
CA SER A 59 -6.86 -3.40 13.24
C SER A 59 -6.34 -4.83 13.10
N ASP A 60 -6.16 -5.28 11.86
CA ASP A 60 -5.55 -6.57 11.52
C ASP A 60 -4.07 -6.45 11.11
N SER A 61 -3.45 -5.28 11.33
CA SER A 61 -2.05 -5.05 10.99
C SER A 61 -1.11 -5.91 11.84
N THR A 62 0.03 -6.29 11.26
CA THR A 62 1.08 -7.02 11.98
C THR A 62 1.55 -6.25 13.21
N GLU A 63 1.60 -4.91 13.15
CA GLU A 63 1.94 -4.05 14.29
C GLU A 63 0.97 -4.23 15.46
N SER A 64 -0.34 -4.16 15.19
CA SER A 64 -1.37 -4.32 16.21
C SER A 64 -1.28 -5.69 16.90
N LYS A 65 -1.09 -6.76 16.11
CA LYS A 65 -0.93 -8.12 16.64
C LYS A 65 0.32 -8.29 17.49
N CYS A 66 1.45 -7.74 17.03
CA CYS A 66 2.70 -7.75 17.79
C CYS A 66 2.56 -7.01 19.12
N ASN A 67 1.86 -5.88 19.14
CA ASN A 67 1.63 -5.09 20.36
C ASN A 67 0.80 -5.88 21.41
N LEU A 68 -0.26 -6.56 20.98
CA LEU A 68 -1.08 -7.40 21.88
C LEU A 68 -0.28 -8.53 22.55
N LEU A 69 0.74 -9.07 21.87
CA LEU A 69 1.59 -10.15 22.38
C LEU A 69 2.96 -9.70 22.89
N ASP A 70 3.21 -8.41 23.02
CA ASP A 70 4.48 -7.83 23.48
C ASP A 70 5.68 -8.25 22.60
N VAL A 71 5.49 -8.45 21.31
CA VAL A 71 6.54 -8.84 20.35
C VAL A 71 7.25 -7.58 19.87
N LYS A 72 8.45 -7.33 20.35
CA LYS A 72 9.20 -6.09 20.08
C LYS A 72 10.64 -6.35 19.67
N GLY A 73 11.29 -5.34 19.10
CA GLY A 73 12.71 -5.33 18.81
C GLY A 73 13.20 -6.52 17.99
N SER A 74 14.26 -7.16 18.46
CA SER A 74 14.92 -8.29 17.83
C SER A 74 13.98 -9.49 17.60
N LEU A 75 13.09 -9.76 18.56
CA LEU A 75 12.11 -10.85 18.44
C LEU A 75 11.12 -10.62 17.30
N LYS A 76 10.68 -9.36 17.10
CA LYS A 76 9.82 -8.99 15.97
C LYS A 76 10.52 -9.23 14.63
N ALA A 77 11.81 -8.88 14.52
CA ALA A 77 12.59 -9.14 13.30
C ALA A 77 12.64 -10.63 12.95
N SER A 78 12.85 -11.49 13.97
CA SER A 78 12.87 -12.95 13.79
C SER A 78 11.48 -13.51 13.46
N PHE A 79 10.42 -12.96 14.04
CA PHE A 79 9.06 -13.35 13.72
C PHE A 79 8.72 -13.00 12.25
N LEU A 80 8.98 -11.78 11.80
CA LEU A 80 8.72 -11.33 10.43
C LEU A 80 9.47 -12.21 9.41
N GLY A 81 10.67 -12.66 9.74
CA GLY A 81 11.43 -13.59 8.93
C GLY A 81 10.93 -15.03 8.96
N GLY A 82 10.01 -15.39 9.87
CA GLY A 82 9.58 -16.78 10.02
C GLY A 82 10.58 -17.70 10.73
N GLN A 83 11.55 -17.11 11.47
CA GLN A 83 12.52 -17.88 12.27
C GLN A 83 11.89 -18.49 13.53
N ILE A 84 10.77 -17.94 13.99
CA ILE A 84 10.13 -18.32 15.24
C ILE A 84 8.88 -19.13 14.91
N GLU A 85 8.88 -20.38 15.34
CA GLU A 85 7.69 -21.18 15.37
C GLU A 85 6.79 -20.75 16.55
N VAL A 86 5.58 -20.29 16.24
CA VAL A 86 4.64 -19.80 17.22
C VAL A 86 3.63 -20.88 17.59
N GLY A 87 3.32 -21.01 18.90
CA GLY A 87 2.39 -21.98 19.44
C GLY A 87 1.27 -21.34 20.26
N GLY A 88 0.26 -22.13 20.64
CA GLY A 88 -0.83 -21.66 21.49
C GLY A 88 -1.51 -20.41 20.96
N SER A 89 -1.71 -19.44 21.84
CA SER A 89 -2.30 -18.12 21.51
C SER A 89 -1.51 -17.33 20.48
N ALA A 90 -0.20 -17.53 20.42
CA ALA A 90 0.67 -16.79 19.51
C ALA A 90 0.45 -17.14 18.02
N LYS A 91 -0.24 -18.24 17.71
CA LYS A 91 -0.70 -18.53 16.32
C LYS A 91 -1.57 -17.42 15.74
N TYR A 92 -2.18 -16.59 16.59
CA TYR A 92 -2.91 -15.40 16.17
C TYR A 92 -2.06 -14.42 15.34
N LEU A 93 -0.74 -14.36 15.56
CA LEU A 93 0.17 -13.53 14.77
C LEU A 93 0.16 -13.86 13.27
N ASN A 94 -0.09 -15.13 12.93
CA ASN A 94 -0.13 -15.62 11.54
C ASN A 94 -1.55 -15.65 10.96
N ASP A 95 -2.58 -15.35 11.76
CA ASP A 95 -3.94 -15.24 11.24
C ASP A 95 -4.11 -13.96 10.44
N GLN A 96 -4.90 -14.01 9.38
CA GLN A 96 -5.24 -12.83 8.57
C GLN A 96 -6.68 -12.96 8.06
N LYS A 97 -7.27 -11.82 7.67
CA LYS A 97 -8.55 -11.79 6.97
C LYS A 97 -8.42 -12.52 5.64
N LYS A 98 -9.49 -13.16 5.19
CA LYS A 98 -9.54 -13.74 3.85
C LYS A 98 -9.74 -12.66 2.80
N PHE A 99 -10.58 -11.67 3.08
CA PHE A 99 -11.00 -10.63 2.17
C PHE A 99 -10.60 -9.24 2.64
N HIS A 100 -10.29 -8.36 1.69
CA HIS A 100 -10.07 -6.95 1.99
C HIS A 100 -11.35 -6.29 2.50
N HIS A 101 -12.48 -6.56 1.83
CA HIS A 101 -13.81 -6.07 2.19
C HIS A 101 -14.49 -6.94 3.27
N GLN A 102 -13.77 -7.22 4.35
CA GLN A 102 -14.24 -7.98 5.50
C GLN A 102 -13.97 -7.18 6.77
N SER A 103 -14.97 -7.05 7.64
CA SER A 103 -14.80 -6.43 8.96
C SER A 103 -14.23 -7.44 9.93
N ARG A 104 -13.24 -7.01 10.71
CA ARG A 104 -12.62 -7.82 11.76
C ARG A 104 -12.55 -7.06 13.06
N VAL A 105 -12.89 -7.73 14.14
CA VAL A 105 -12.66 -7.27 15.51
C VAL A 105 -12.07 -8.41 16.32
N THR A 106 -10.96 -8.16 16.98
CA THR A 106 -10.32 -9.13 17.87
C THR A 106 -10.46 -8.66 19.32
N CYS A 107 -10.76 -9.57 20.23
CA CYS A 107 -10.57 -9.33 21.65
C CYS A 107 -9.58 -10.31 22.25
N GLN A 108 -8.80 -9.82 23.19
CA GLN A 108 -7.80 -10.57 23.93
C GLN A 108 -8.22 -10.64 25.41
N TYR A 109 -8.22 -11.84 25.95
CA TYR A 109 -8.10 -12.07 27.38
C TYR A 109 -6.66 -12.40 27.70
N LYS A 110 -6.06 -11.67 28.63
CA LYS A 110 -4.70 -11.90 29.10
C LYS A 110 -4.73 -12.06 30.61
N ALA A 111 -4.11 -13.12 31.13
CA ALA A 111 -4.00 -13.36 32.55
C ALA A 111 -2.57 -13.74 32.91
N THR A 112 -2.12 -13.32 34.10
CA THR A 112 -0.89 -13.80 34.74
C THR A 112 -1.23 -14.47 36.06
N THR A 113 -0.39 -15.37 36.51
CA THR A 113 -0.59 -16.15 37.76
C THR A 113 0.57 -16.04 38.73
N HIS A 114 1.77 -16.44 38.31
CA HIS A 114 2.95 -16.45 39.16
C HIS A 114 4.23 -16.19 38.34
N PHE A 115 5.25 -15.73 39.04
CA PHE A 115 6.58 -15.48 38.48
C PHE A 115 7.60 -16.40 39.15
N LYS A 116 8.34 -17.15 38.36
CA LYS A 116 9.46 -17.99 38.82
C LYS A 116 10.77 -17.38 38.38
N GLN A 117 11.73 -17.28 39.29
CA GLN A 117 13.06 -16.76 39.00
C GLN A 117 14.16 -17.51 39.74
N LEU A 118 15.36 -17.44 39.20
CA LEU A 118 16.57 -17.96 39.85
C LEU A 118 17.28 -16.82 40.59
N MET A 119 17.55 -17.05 41.88
CA MET A 119 18.32 -16.13 42.71
C MET A 119 19.81 -16.47 42.64
N ILE A 120 20.50 -15.88 41.66
CA ILE A 120 21.92 -16.11 41.43
C ILE A 120 22.73 -15.01 42.14
N LYS A 121 23.35 -15.35 43.30
CA LYS A 121 24.09 -14.37 44.12
C LYS A 121 25.50 -14.06 43.62
N GLN A 122 26.18 -15.04 43.01
CA GLN A 122 27.50 -14.84 42.39
C GLN A 122 27.63 -15.71 41.13
N PRO A 123 28.18 -15.17 40.02
CA PRO A 123 28.32 -15.88 38.80
C PRO A 123 29.61 -16.71 38.70
N THR A 124 29.98 -17.45 39.78
CA THR A 124 31.09 -18.39 39.72
C THR A 124 30.63 -19.67 39.05
N MET A 125 31.25 -19.99 37.93
CA MET A 125 30.97 -21.20 37.15
C MET A 125 31.98 -22.30 37.43
N ASP A 126 31.48 -23.52 37.52
CA ASP A 126 32.32 -24.70 37.55
C ASP A 126 32.84 -25.04 36.13
N PRO A 127 33.82 -25.96 35.99
CA PRO A 127 34.38 -26.35 34.71
C PRO A 127 33.33 -26.97 33.75
N GLN A 128 32.33 -27.69 34.27
CA GLN A 128 31.29 -28.33 33.46
C GLN A 128 30.35 -27.28 32.83
N GLN A 129 29.93 -26.29 33.59
CA GLN A 129 29.11 -25.17 33.10
C GLN A 129 29.82 -24.36 32.01
N LYS A 130 31.14 -24.11 32.21
CA LYS A 130 31.96 -23.45 31.16
C LYS A 130 32.03 -24.28 29.87
N ASP A 131 32.14 -25.60 29.99
CA ASP A 131 32.19 -26.51 28.84
C ASP A 131 30.84 -26.54 28.12
N VAL A 132 29.72 -26.56 28.82
CA VAL A 132 28.37 -26.47 28.26
C VAL A 132 28.19 -25.16 27.47
N ILE A 133 28.62 -24.02 28.00
CA ILE A 133 28.55 -22.75 27.30
C ILE A 133 29.39 -22.78 26.02
N LYS A 134 30.62 -23.28 26.11
CA LYS A 134 31.57 -23.32 24.99
C LYS A 134 31.06 -24.21 23.84
N LYS A 135 30.41 -25.31 24.18
CA LYS A 135 29.86 -26.28 23.19
C LYS A 135 28.50 -25.89 22.62
N SER A 136 27.72 -25.09 23.35
CA SER A 136 26.30 -24.83 23.00
C SER A 136 26.09 -23.68 22.02
N SER A 137 27.05 -22.83 21.75
CA SER A 137 26.89 -21.57 21.02
C SER A 137 25.78 -20.65 21.57
N ALA A 138 25.28 -20.90 22.79
CA ALA A 138 24.25 -20.08 23.44
C ALA A 138 24.78 -18.68 23.77
N THR A 139 23.89 -17.70 23.74
CA THR A 139 24.19 -16.32 24.13
C THR A 139 23.58 -15.94 25.48
N HIS A 140 22.49 -16.59 25.86
CA HIS A 140 21.72 -16.27 27.06
C HIS A 140 21.27 -17.54 27.78
N VAL A 141 20.90 -17.37 29.05
CA VAL A 141 20.22 -18.37 29.87
C VAL A 141 18.95 -17.81 30.47
N VAL A 142 17.93 -18.65 30.58
CA VAL A 142 16.63 -18.29 31.16
C VAL A 142 16.76 -18.19 32.69
N THR A 143 16.51 -17.01 33.21
CA THR A 143 16.61 -16.73 34.67
C THR A 143 15.27 -16.37 35.31
N GLY A 144 14.27 -16.01 34.52
CA GLY A 144 12.93 -15.70 35.02
C GLY A 144 11.85 -16.03 34.01
N ILE A 145 10.70 -16.46 34.50
CA ILE A 145 9.53 -16.81 33.68
C ILE A 145 8.27 -16.31 34.38
N LEU A 146 7.51 -15.47 33.68
CA LEU A 146 6.15 -15.12 34.07
C LEU A 146 5.19 -16.11 33.41
N TYR A 147 4.38 -16.73 34.24
CA TYR A 147 3.35 -17.69 33.81
C TYR A 147 1.98 -17.03 33.74
N GLY A 148 1.19 -17.44 32.77
CA GLY A 148 -0.14 -16.93 32.54
C GLY A 148 -0.82 -17.63 31.37
N ALA A 149 -1.76 -16.96 30.75
CA ALA A 149 -2.36 -17.38 29.47
C ALA A 149 -2.88 -16.18 28.69
N ASN A 150 -2.86 -16.31 27.38
CA ASN A 150 -3.58 -15.43 26.48
C ASN A 150 -4.66 -16.23 25.74
N ALA A 151 -5.76 -15.57 25.43
CA ALA A 151 -6.81 -16.09 24.57
C ALA A 151 -7.31 -14.98 23.64
N PHE A 152 -7.31 -15.23 22.35
CA PHE A 152 -7.80 -14.32 21.32
C PHE A 152 -9.09 -14.88 20.71
N PHE A 153 -10.11 -14.05 20.68
CA PHE A 153 -11.34 -14.28 19.94
C PHE A 153 -11.34 -13.36 18.75
N VAL A 154 -11.23 -13.90 17.55
CA VAL A 154 -11.16 -13.18 16.30
C VAL A 154 -12.51 -13.29 15.61
N PHE A 155 -13.23 -12.19 15.52
CA PHE A 155 -14.54 -12.12 14.90
C PHE A 155 -14.42 -11.57 13.49
N ASP A 156 -14.80 -12.35 12.51
CA ASP A 156 -14.77 -12.00 11.09
C ASP A 156 -16.18 -11.97 10.51
N SER A 157 -16.53 -10.86 9.84
CA SER A 157 -17.76 -10.81 9.03
C SER A 157 -17.62 -11.67 7.78
N GLU A 158 -18.72 -11.92 7.10
CA GLU A 158 -18.71 -12.31 5.70
C GLU A 158 -18.10 -11.18 4.83
N LYS A 159 -17.82 -11.47 3.56
CA LYS A 159 -17.44 -10.43 2.58
C LYS A 159 -18.56 -9.40 2.48
N LEU A 160 -18.20 -8.13 2.52
CA LEU A 160 -19.13 -6.99 2.54
C LEU A 160 -18.93 -6.10 1.31
N ASP A 161 -19.93 -5.27 1.03
CA ASP A 161 -19.75 -4.14 0.11
C ASP A 161 -18.84 -3.09 0.75
N THR A 162 -18.02 -2.42 -0.05
CA THR A 162 -17.04 -1.41 0.40
C THR A 162 -17.67 -0.34 1.32
N SER A 163 -18.90 0.10 1.03
CA SER A 163 -19.64 1.11 1.81
C SER A 163 -20.06 0.61 3.20
N SER A 164 -20.14 -0.70 3.42
CA SER A 164 -20.67 -1.30 4.65
C SER A 164 -19.59 -1.70 5.65
N VAL A 165 -18.32 -1.80 5.23
CA VAL A 165 -17.23 -2.35 6.05
C VAL A 165 -17.06 -1.60 7.37
N GLN A 166 -16.98 -0.27 7.33
CA GLN A 166 -16.75 0.55 8.52
C GLN A 166 -17.94 0.55 9.49
N ASP A 167 -19.16 0.61 8.96
CA ASP A 167 -20.39 0.57 9.79
C ASP A 167 -20.50 -0.78 10.51
N ILE A 168 -20.36 -1.88 9.79
CA ILE A 168 -20.42 -3.22 10.38
C ILE A 168 -19.30 -3.42 11.39
N GLN A 169 -18.06 -2.95 11.11
CA GLN A 169 -16.94 -3.04 12.06
C GLN A 169 -17.23 -2.27 13.35
N GLY A 170 -17.81 -1.05 13.25
CA GLY A 170 -18.20 -0.25 14.42
C GLY A 170 -19.27 -0.93 15.26
N ARG A 171 -20.29 -1.52 14.63
CA ARG A 171 -21.36 -2.26 15.30
C ARG A 171 -20.84 -3.55 15.95
N MET A 172 -19.98 -4.32 15.26
CA MET A 172 -19.29 -5.49 15.83
C MET A 172 -18.46 -5.09 17.05
N TYR A 173 -17.66 -4.02 16.95
CA TYR A 173 -16.85 -3.53 18.05
C TYR A 173 -17.69 -3.18 19.28
N ALA A 174 -18.81 -2.46 19.11
CA ALA A 174 -19.69 -2.09 20.18
C ALA A 174 -20.32 -3.31 20.89
N LEU A 175 -20.68 -4.35 20.12
CA LEU A 175 -21.25 -5.57 20.64
C LEU A 175 -20.20 -6.42 21.40
N ILE A 176 -19.03 -6.62 20.80
CA ILE A 176 -17.96 -7.47 21.36
C ILE A 176 -17.41 -6.83 22.66
N LYS A 177 -17.38 -5.51 22.75
CA LYS A 177 -17.02 -4.79 23.98
C LYS A 177 -17.85 -5.17 25.20
N LYS A 178 -19.05 -5.70 24.99
CA LYS A 178 -19.94 -6.15 26.07
C LYS A 178 -19.57 -7.54 26.63
N ILE A 179 -18.70 -8.30 25.98
CA ILE A 179 -18.36 -9.68 26.40
C ILE A 179 -18.02 -9.79 27.89
N PRO A 180 -17.16 -8.95 28.50
CA PRO A 180 -16.85 -9.05 29.92
C PRO A 180 -18.03 -8.77 30.86
N SER A 181 -19.10 -8.13 30.39
CA SER A 181 -20.27 -7.78 31.19
C SER A 181 -21.35 -8.88 31.22
N PHE A 182 -21.21 -9.91 30.41
CA PHE A 182 -22.17 -11.02 30.39
C PHE A 182 -21.87 -11.99 31.52
N ASN A 183 -22.82 -12.16 32.46
CA ASN A 183 -22.81 -13.21 33.47
C ASN A 183 -23.65 -14.37 32.97
N ILE A 184 -23.04 -15.55 32.83
CA ILE A 184 -23.74 -16.78 32.46
C ILE A 184 -23.83 -17.65 33.72
N GLU A 185 -24.85 -17.41 34.55
CA GLU A 185 -25.29 -18.36 35.57
C GLU A 185 -26.50 -19.16 34.99
N GLY A 186 -26.27 -20.40 34.60
CA GLY A 186 -27.29 -21.29 34.02
C GLY A 186 -27.55 -21.07 32.52
N GLU A 187 -28.74 -21.47 32.04
CA GLU A 187 -29.21 -21.28 30.65
C GLU A 187 -29.56 -19.81 30.31
N ALA A 188 -28.86 -18.84 30.87
CA ALA A 188 -29.18 -17.44 30.73
C ALA A 188 -29.05 -17.00 29.28
N LYS A 189 -30.14 -16.59 28.66
CA LYS A 189 -30.22 -15.92 27.37
C LYS A 189 -29.44 -14.60 27.48
N LEU A 190 -28.47 -14.40 26.58
CA LEU A 190 -27.83 -13.11 26.43
C LEU A 190 -28.90 -12.06 26.13
N ASN A 191 -28.96 -11.00 26.94
CA ASN A 191 -29.89 -9.88 26.71
C ASN A 191 -29.40 -9.03 25.52
N LEU A 192 -29.56 -9.56 24.31
CA LEU A 192 -29.27 -8.90 23.06
C LEU A 192 -30.56 -8.33 22.46
N THR A 193 -30.48 -7.15 21.90
CA THR A 193 -31.56 -6.60 21.06
C THR A 193 -31.75 -7.46 19.81
N ASP A 194 -32.85 -7.33 19.11
CA ASP A 194 -33.09 -8.11 17.90
C ASP A 194 -32.12 -7.73 16.76
N GLU A 195 -31.68 -6.46 16.71
CA GLU A 195 -30.63 -6.00 15.81
C GLU A 195 -29.27 -6.63 16.13
N GLU A 196 -28.93 -6.73 17.42
CA GLU A 196 -27.69 -7.38 17.88
C GLU A 196 -27.72 -8.88 17.58
N LYS A 197 -28.85 -9.56 17.78
CA LYS A 197 -28.99 -10.99 17.39
C LYS A 197 -28.80 -11.18 15.89
N ALA A 198 -29.41 -10.31 15.07
CA ALA A 198 -29.23 -10.36 13.63
C ALA A 198 -27.78 -10.10 13.22
N LEU A 199 -27.09 -9.20 13.92
CA LEU A 199 -25.68 -8.92 13.68
C LEU A 199 -24.79 -10.13 14.03
N THR A 200 -25.04 -10.84 15.14
CA THR A 200 -24.25 -12.00 15.55
C THR A 200 -24.30 -13.15 14.55
N GLN A 201 -25.30 -13.20 13.68
CA GLN A 201 -25.41 -14.18 12.62
C GLN A 201 -24.56 -13.86 11.38
N LYS A 202 -24.03 -12.63 11.29
CA LYS A 202 -23.24 -12.13 10.14
C LYS A 202 -21.74 -12.24 10.33
N PHE A 203 -21.28 -12.78 11.44
CA PHE A 203 -19.86 -12.99 11.67
C PHE A 203 -19.59 -14.29 12.43
N SER A 204 -18.43 -14.86 12.17
CA SER A 204 -17.92 -16.05 12.83
C SER A 204 -16.86 -15.70 13.87
N CYS A 205 -16.51 -16.66 14.71
CA CYS A 205 -15.45 -16.54 15.70
C CYS A 205 -14.37 -17.62 15.47
N LYS A 206 -13.10 -17.18 15.45
CA LYS A 206 -11.94 -18.07 15.57
C LYS A 206 -11.30 -17.86 16.93
N PHE A 207 -10.72 -18.92 17.48
CA PHE A 207 -10.08 -18.89 18.79
C PHE A 207 -8.62 -19.30 18.73
N TYR A 208 -7.76 -18.51 19.36
CA TYR A 208 -6.33 -18.79 19.57
C TYR A 208 -6.03 -18.65 21.05
N GLY A 209 -5.72 -19.74 21.74
CA GLY A 209 -5.54 -19.70 23.19
C GLY A 209 -4.43 -20.61 23.68
N ASP A 210 -3.95 -20.32 24.89
CA ASP A 210 -2.97 -21.12 25.64
C ASP A 210 -3.66 -22.16 26.53
N LEU A 211 -5.00 -22.14 26.56
CA LEU A 211 -5.84 -23.01 27.37
C LEU A 211 -6.50 -24.08 26.52
N ILE A 212 -6.65 -25.27 27.07
CA ILE A 212 -7.32 -26.39 26.39
C ILE A 212 -8.83 -26.25 26.62
N LEU A 213 -9.57 -26.12 25.52
CA LEU A 213 -11.02 -26.05 25.48
C LEU A 213 -11.60 -27.42 25.08
N GLU A 214 -12.81 -27.72 25.52
CA GLU A 214 -13.58 -28.89 25.04
C GLU A 214 -13.94 -28.73 23.55
N SER A 215 -14.31 -27.50 23.14
CA SER A 215 -14.56 -27.12 21.75
C SER A 215 -14.20 -25.66 21.50
N ASN A 216 -13.68 -25.35 20.31
CA ASN A 216 -13.41 -23.98 19.92
C ASN A 216 -14.70 -23.23 19.64
N PRO A 217 -14.86 -21.99 20.14
CA PRO A 217 -16.03 -21.16 19.84
C PRO A 217 -16.05 -20.80 18.35
N ALA A 218 -17.21 -20.97 17.72
CA ALA A 218 -17.43 -20.61 16.31
C ALA A 218 -18.40 -19.42 16.17
N THR A 219 -19.18 -19.13 17.19
CA THR A 219 -20.19 -18.06 17.21
C THR A 219 -19.90 -17.05 18.33
N PHE A 220 -20.58 -15.92 18.28
CA PHE A 220 -20.52 -14.92 19.36
C PHE A 220 -20.97 -15.50 20.70
N VAL A 221 -22.04 -16.30 20.70
CA VAL A 221 -22.57 -16.94 21.93
C VAL A 221 -21.57 -17.92 22.53
N ASP A 222 -20.92 -18.72 21.69
CA ASP A 222 -19.88 -19.66 22.16
C ASP A 222 -18.68 -18.91 22.72
N ALA A 223 -18.29 -17.80 22.07
CA ALA A 223 -17.20 -16.95 22.54
C ALA A 223 -17.48 -16.36 23.93
N VAL A 224 -18.71 -15.88 24.17
CA VAL A 224 -19.12 -15.40 25.51
C VAL A 224 -19.06 -16.51 26.55
N LYS A 225 -19.58 -17.70 26.25
CA LYS A 225 -19.52 -18.89 27.16
C LYS A 225 -18.08 -19.24 27.48
N THR A 226 -17.23 -19.31 26.44
CA THR A 226 -15.81 -19.62 26.61
C THR A 226 -15.11 -18.57 27.45
N TYR A 227 -15.36 -17.28 27.18
CA TYR A 227 -14.73 -16.16 27.90
C TYR A 227 -14.97 -16.25 29.42
N VAL A 228 -16.22 -16.54 29.83
CA VAL A 228 -16.58 -16.66 31.27
C VAL A 228 -15.86 -17.84 31.92
N GLN A 229 -15.54 -18.91 31.18
CA GLN A 229 -14.84 -20.09 31.71
C GLN A 229 -13.33 -19.92 31.79
N LEU A 230 -12.72 -18.94 31.07
CA LEU A 230 -11.25 -18.79 30.99
C LEU A 230 -10.54 -18.69 32.35
N PRO A 231 -11.04 -17.94 33.35
CA PRO A 231 -10.40 -17.90 34.67
C PRO A 231 -10.34 -19.26 35.37
N HIS A 232 -11.38 -20.07 35.21
CA HIS A 232 -11.43 -21.40 35.82
C HIS A 232 -10.52 -22.41 35.12
N LEU A 233 -10.31 -22.25 33.81
CA LEU A 233 -9.42 -23.11 33.01
C LEU A 233 -7.94 -22.96 33.37
N LEU A 234 -7.53 -21.87 34.03
CA LEU A 234 -6.17 -21.68 34.55
C LEU A 234 -5.84 -22.58 35.74
N GLY A 235 -6.86 -23.13 36.41
CA GLY A 235 -6.76 -23.87 37.64
C GLY A 235 -6.77 -22.96 38.88
N GLU A 236 -7.14 -23.52 40.05
CA GLU A 236 -7.30 -22.72 41.29
C GLU A 236 -6.02 -22.04 41.75
N LYS A 237 -4.86 -22.63 41.47
CA LYS A 237 -3.53 -22.10 41.78
C LYS A 237 -2.75 -21.65 40.53
N GLY A 238 -3.39 -21.58 39.37
CA GLY A 238 -2.73 -21.24 38.10
C GLY A 238 -1.79 -22.32 37.58
N GLU A 239 -2.01 -23.61 37.97
CA GLU A 239 -1.14 -24.74 37.64
C GLU A 239 -1.16 -25.09 36.14
N LYS A 240 -2.18 -24.63 35.39
CA LYS A 240 -2.29 -24.81 33.92
C LYS A 240 -1.76 -23.60 33.13
N ALA A 241 -1.18 -22.61 33.80
CA ALA A 241 -0.57 -21.47 33.14
C ALA A 241 0.69 -21.87 32.37
N VAL A 242 0.92 -21.20 31.26
CA VAL A 242 2.10 -21.39 30.39
C VAL A 242 3.07 -20.19 30.49
N PRO A 243 4.33 -20.32 30.05
CA PRO A 243 5.23 -19.18 29.92
C PRO A 243 4.65 -18.11 28.98
N VAL A 244 4.47 -16.89 29.46
CA VAL A 244 4.03 -15.74 28.65
C VAL A 244 5.13 -14.73 28.41
N LYS A 245 6.02 -14.55 29.40
CA LYS A 245 7.18 -13.65 29.30
C LYS A 245 8.40 -14.27 29.97
N VAL A 246 9.58 -14.08 29.39
CA VAL A 246 10.82 -14.74 29.81
C VAL A 246 11.93 -13.71 29.96
N TRP A 247 12.71 -13.81 31.03
CA TRP A 247 13.90 -13.01 31.28
C TRP A 247 15.15 -13.80 30.91
N LEU A 248 16.00 -13.21 30.10
CA LEU A 248 17.20 -13.80 29.55
C LEU A 248 18.43 -13.09 30.10
N MET A 249 19.32 -13.81 30.76
CA MET A 249 20.59 -13.25 31.26
C MET A 249 21.70 -13.58 30.27
N PRO A 250 22.47 -12.59 29.79
CA PRO A 250 23.61 -12.84 28.92
C PRO A 250 24.66 -13.77 29.58
N LEU A 251 25.07 -14.82 28.88
CA LEU A 251 26.10 -15.75 29.33
C LEU A 251 27.47 -15.08 29.49
N LYS A 252 27.71 -13.96 28.81
CA LYS A 252 28.90 -13.14 29.00
C LYS A 252 29.06 -12.60 30.43
N ASN A 253 27.96 -12.45 31.19
CA ASN A 253 28.01 -12.08 32.60
C ASN A 253 28.65 -13.18 33.45
N PHE A 254 28.70 -14.42 32.97
CA PHE A 254 29.26 -15.58 33.64
C PHE A 254 30.61 -16.02 33.05
N ASN A 255 30.75 -15.92 31.71
CA ASN A 255 31.95 -16.34 30.98
C ASN A 255 32.23 -15.37 29.84
N SER A 256 33.39 -14.67 29.90
CA SER A 256 33.80 -13.71 28.85
C SER A 256 33.97 -14.31 27.45
N GLU A 257 34.19 -15.63 27.37
CA GLU A 257 34.30 -16.35 26.08
C GLU A 257 32.96 -16.76 25.49
N ALA A 258 31.84 -16.56 26.18
CA ALA A 258 30.52 -16.90 25.69
C ALA A 258 30.15 -16.10 24.42
N ALA A 259 29.39 -16.73 23.57
CA ALA A 259 28.82 -16.07 22.39
C ALA A 259 27.89 -14.88 22.82
N GLU A 260 27.83 -13.86 22.00
CA GLU A 260 27.04 -12.67 22.32
C GLU A 260 26.22 -12.21 21.12
N LEU A 261 25.12 -11.50 21.43
CA LEU A 261 24.39 -10.69 20.48
C LEU A 261 25.13 -9.35 20.35
N LYS A 262 25.84 -9.12 19.24
CA LYS A 262 26.67 -7.92 19.06
C LYS A 262 25.90 -6.72 18.53
N LYS A 263 24.92 -6.97 17.68
CA LYS A 263 24.07 -5.93 17.07
C LYS A 263 22.60 -6.33 17.15
N GLU A 264 21.75 -5.38 17.43
CA GLU A 264 20.31 -5.52 17.24
C GLU A 264 19.91 -4.91 15.89
N ILE A 265 18.82 -5.38 15.30
CA ILE A 265 18.28 -4.82 14.08
C ILE A 265 17.54 -3.52 14.40
N SER A 266 17.81 -2.46 13.66
CA SER A 266 17.19 -1.16 13.90
C SER A 266 15.69 -1.19 13.67
N HIS A 267 14.97 -0.39 14.44
CA HIS A 267 13.50 -0.25 14.30
C HIS A 267 13.08 0.15 12.88
N GLY A 268 13.87 1.00 12.23
CA GLY A 268 13.58 1.44 10.85
C GLY A 268 13.61 0.29 9.84
N VAL A 269 14.57 -0.60 9.95
CA VAL A 269 14.69 -1.77 9.08
C VAL A 269 13.59 -2.79 9.36
N VAL A 270 13.27 -3.02 10.65
CA VAL A 270 12.14 -3.89 11.04
C VAL A 270 10.81 -3.33 10.54
N GLY A 271 10.60 -2.01 10.63
CA GLY A 271 9.40 -1.34 10.12
C GLY A 271 9.25 -1.53 8.61
N LYS A 272 10.31 -1.31 7.82
CA LYS A 272 10.29 -1.56 6.37
C LYS A 272 9.95 -3.00 6.03
N ALA A 273 10.50 -3.98 6.75
CA ALA A 273 10.19 -5.39 6.54
C ALA A 273 8.71 -5.68 6.79
N GLN A 274 8.16 -5.13 7.89
CA GLN A 274 6.76 -5.26 8.23
C GLN A 274 5.86 -4.65 7.16
N ASP A 275 6.12 -3.40 6.77
CA ASP A 275 5.33 -2.70 5.74
C ASP A 275 5.31 -3.50 4.43
N ASN A 276 6.48 -4.03 4.03
CA ASN A 276 6.57 -4.88 2.84
C ASN A 276 5.70 -6.15 2.92
N LEU A 277 5.71 -6.82 4.06
CA LEU A 277 4.91 -8.05 4.24
C LEU A 277 3.41 -7.74 4.36
N ASP A 278 3.05 -6.65 5.04
CA ASP A 278 1.66 -6.22 5.15
C ASP A 278 1.10 -5.77 3.79
N ASP A 279 1.91 -5.16 2.91
CA ASP A 279 1.56 -4.87 1.52
C ASP A 279 1.17 -6.13 0.73
N PHE A 280 1.96 -7.21 0.83
CA PHE A 280 1.64 -8.46 0.13
C PHE A 280 0.38 -9.14 0.68
N LYS A 281 0.14 -9.07 1.98
CA LYS A 281 -1.10 -9.56 2.59
C LYS A 281 -2.33 -8.77 2.11
N GLU A 282 -2.21 -7.44 2.00
CA GLU A 282 -3.28 -6.60 1.44
C GLU A 282 -3.60 -7.01 0.00
N ILE A 283 -2.57 -7.22 -0.83
CA ILE A 283 -2.74 -7.66 -2.22
C ILE A 283 -3.43 -9.02 -2.27
N GLU A 284 -3.02 -9.97 -1.44
CA GLU A 284 -3.65 -11.30 -1.36
C GLU A 284 -5.14 -11.19 -1.02
N MET A 285 -5.51 -10.37 -0.03
CA MET A 285 -6.91 -10.16 0.36
C MET A 285 -7.73 -9.53 -0.77
N ARG A 286 -7.16 -8.57 -1.51
CA ARG A 286 -7.82 -7.92 -2.65
C ARG A 286 -7.98 -8.88 -3.83
N CYS A 287 -6.98 -9.72 -4.10
CA CYS A 287 -7.13 -10.79 -5.10
C CYS A 287 -8.24 -11.77 -4.72
N ASN A 288 -8.35 -12.12 -3.44
CA ASN A 288 -9.44 -12.98 -2.97
C ASN A 288 -10.81 -12.31 -3.15
N ASP A 289 -10.92 -10.99 -2.91
CA ASP A 289 -12.15 -10.25 -3.19
C ASP A 289 -12.56 -10.35 -4.66
N SER A 290 -11.60 -10.22 -5.56
CA SER A 290 -11.85 -10.29 -7.00
C SER A 290 -12.16 -11.71 -7.47
N LEU A 291 -11.46 -12.72 -6.95
CA LEU A 291 -11.69 -14.14 -7.29
C LEU A 291 -13.07 -14.66 -6.88
N GLU A 292 -13.66 -14.13 -5.79
CA GLU A 292 -15.03 -14.47 -5.36
C GLU A 292 -16.11 -13.60 -6.03
N ASP A 293 -15.77 -12.78 -7.02
CA ASP A 293 -16.79 -12.09 -7.80
C ASP A 293 -17.45 -13.07 -8.79
N LYS A 294 -18.78 -13.16 -8.71
CA LYS A 294 -19.57 -14.04 -9.61
C LYS A 294 -19.32 -13.78 -11.09
N VAL A 295 -18.83 -12.59 -11.42
CA VAL A 295 -18.50 -12.26 -12.81
C VAL A 295 -17.19 -12.91 -13.21
N VAL A 296 -16.20 -12.99 -12.31
CA VAL A 296 -14.90 -13.66 -12.58
C VAL A 296 -15.10 -15.15 -12.81
N GLU A 297 -16.02 -15.79 -12.07
CA GLU A 297 -16.40 -17.20 -12.30
C GLU A 297 -16.85 -17.48 -13.74
N GLN A 298 -17.35 -16.46 -14.45
CA GLN A 298 -17.78 -16.59 -15.85
C GLN A 298 -16.63 -16.42 -16.87
N PHE A 299 -15.43 -16.05 -16.41
CA PHE A 299 -14.26 -15.81 -17.23
C PHE A 299 -13.04 -16.61 -16.71
N PRO A 300 -12.94 -17.91 -17.00
CA PRO A 300 -11.90 -18.80 -16.46
C PRO A 300 -10.46 -18.30 -16.69
N VAL A 301 -10.21 -17.61 -17.81
CA VAL A 301 -8.88 -17.04 -18.10
C VAL A 301 -8.50 -15.94 -17.11
N ILE A 302 -9.46 -15.07 -16.74
CA ILE A 302 -9.23 -14.00 -15.75
C ILE A 302 -9.00 -14.61 -14.36
N GLU A 303 -9.76 -15.65 -14.02
CA GLU A 303 -9.58 -16.40 -12.78
C GLU A 303 -8.19 -17.03 -12.72
N GLU A 304 -7.72 -17.68 -13.78
CA GLU A 304 -6.40 -18.30 -13.88
C GLU A 304 -5.28 -17.25 -13.80
N ASP A 305 -5.37 -16.14 -14.52
CA ASP A 305 -4.39 -15.07 -14.49
C ASP A 305 -4.31 -14.42 -13.10
N LEU A 306 -5.45 -14.15 -12.48
CA LEU A 306 -5.51 -13.57 -11.12
C LEU A 306 -4.93 -14.53 -10.08
N SER A 307 -5.22 -15.81 -10.17
CA SER A 307 -4.66 -16.86 -9.32
C SER A 307 -3.16 -17.01 -9.52
N THR A 308 -2.69 -16.93 -10.76
CA THR A 308 -1.27 -16.95 -11.11
C THR A 308 -0.56 -15.73 -10.54
N PHE A 309 -1.11 -14.54 -10.71
CA PHE A 309 -0.59 -13.30 -10.14
C PHE A 309 -0.49 -13.36 -8.62
N GLN A 310 -1.54 -13.82 -7.93
CA GLN A 310 -1.54 -14.03 -6.49
C GLN A 310 -0.43 -15.00 -6.04
N THR A 311 -0.26 -16.10 -6.77
CA THR A 311 0.79 -17.09 -6.52
C THR A 311 2.19 -16.49 -6.67
N LEU A 312 2.42 -15.69 -7.72
CA LEU A 312 3.70 -15.00 -7.94
C LEU A 312 4.01 -14.00 -6.82
N CYS A 313 3.03 -13.22 -6.37
CA CYS A 313 3.19 -12.31 -5.23
C CYS A 313 3.52 -13.07 -3.93
N GLY A 314 2.84 -14.19 -3.66
CA GLY A 314 3.11 -15.04 -2.50
C GLY A 314 4.50 -15.68 -2.53
N ASN A 315 4.93 -16.16 -3.69
CA ASN A 315 6.29 -16.69 -3.89
C ASN A 315 7.36 -15.62 -3.66
N TYR A 316 7.14 -14.42 -4.17
CA TYR A 316 8.08 -13.32 -3.96
C TYR A 316 8.17 -12.92 -2.48
N ALA A 317 7.04 -12.81 -1.78
CA ALA A 317 7.01 -12.54 -0.33
C ALA A 317 7.77 -13.61 0.46
N SER A 318 7.59 -14.90 0.11
CA SER A 318 8.30 -16.02 0.73
C SER A 318 9.81 -15.94 0.49
N ASN A 319 10.24 -15.63 -0.73
CA ASN A 319 11.66 -15.46 -1.07
C ASN A 319 12.29 -14.29 -0.30
N LEU A 320 11.57 -13.18 -0.14
CA LEU A 320 11.99 -12.03 0.65
C LEU A 320 12.19 -12.42 2.13
N GLN A 321 11.25 -13.17 2.71
CA GLN A 321 11.38 -13.68 4.07
C GLN A 321 12.58 -14.63 4.23
N GLN A 322 12.81 -15.53 3.29
CA GLN A 322 13.97 -16.44 3.33
C GLN A 322 15.31 -15.69 3.26
N ALA A 323 15.40 -14.68 2.39
CA ALA A 323 16.59 -13.83 2.31
C ALA A 323 16.80 -13.04 3.61
N TRP A 324 15.73 -12.54 4.20
CA TRP A 324 15.73 -11.85 5.51
C TRP A 324 16.30 -12.77 6.60
N VAL A 325 15.74 -13.97 6.74
CA VAL A 325 16.18 -14.98 7.74
C VAL A 325 17.65 -15.35 7.60
N LYS A 326 18.14 -15.47 6.37
CA LYS A 326 19.53 -15.83 6.08
C LYS A 326 20.50 -14.77 6.61
N ASN A 327 20.16 -13.48 6.47
CA ASN A 327 21.04 -12.37 6.80
C ASN A 327 20.99 -12.00 8.30
N LEU A 328 19.87 -12.21 8.99
CA LEU A 328 19.68 -11.84 10.40
C LEU A 328 20.81 -12.32 11.35
N PRO A 329 21.21 -13.61 11.35
CA PRO A 329 22.25 -14.09 12.25
C PRO A 329 23.61 -13.44 12.00
N CYS A 330 23.98 -13.22 10.72
CA CYS A 330 25.25 -12.60 10.35
C CYS A 330 25.36 -11.16 10.84
N ILE A 331 24.27 -10.40 10.74
CA ILE A 331 24.20 -9.03 11.25
C ILE A 331 24.28 -9.02 12.77
N ARG A 332 23.55 -9.91 13.44
CA ARG A 332 23.53 -10.03 14.90
C ARG A 332 24.87 -10.50 15.48
N GLU A 333 25.64 -11.26 14.71
CA GLU A 333 27.01 -11.65 15.04
C GLU A 333 28.03 -10.52 14.75
N GLY A 334 27.59 -9.43 14.12
CA GLY A 334 28.45 -8.31 13.69
C GLY A 334 29.39 -8.66 12.52
N LYS A 335 29.05 -9.69 11.72
CA LYS A 335 29.78 -10.09 10.52
C LYS A 335 29.36 -9.28 9.29
N GLU A 336 28.11 -8.82 9.29
CA GLU A 336 27.53 -8.00 8.23
C GLU A 336 26.87 -6.76 8.80
N ASP A 337 26.54 -5.80 7.92
CA ASP A 337 25.80 -4.59 8.24
C ASP A 337 24.34 -4.75 7.81
N GLU A 338 23.45 -3.91 8.40
CA GLU A 338 22.02 -3.82 7.99
C GLU A 338 21.83 -3.38 6.54
N GLY A 339 22.86 -2.86 5.88
CA GLY A 339 22.85 -2.51 4.46
C GLY A 339 22.41 -3.68 3.57
N SER A 340 22.79 -4.93 3.92
CA SER A 340 22.35 -6.12 3.19
C SER A 340 20.82 -6.32 3.22
N LEU A 341 20.16 -5.96 4.33
CA LEU A 341 18.69 -6.00 4.45
C LEU A 341 18.02 -4.83 3.71
N ASN A 342 18.60 -3.64 3.77
CA ASN A 342 18.09 -2.50 3.01
C ASN A 342 18.17 -2.76 1.50
N GLN A 343 19.24 -3.43 1.03
CA GLN A 343 19.40 -3.80 -0.38
C GLN A 343 18.25 -4.68 -0.88
N LEU A 344 17.70 -5.59 -0.05
CA LEU A 344 16.55 -6.42 -0.42
C LEU A 344 15.31 -5.56 -0.77
N PHE A 345 15.10 -4.45 -0.03
CA PHE A 345 13.98 -3.54 -0.30
C PHE A 345 14.23 -2.67 -1.53
N GLU A 346 15.47 -2.21 -1.73
CA GLU A 346 15.84 -1.47 -2.93
C GLU A 346 15.73 -2.33 -4.19
N ASP A 347 16.12 -3.61 -4.10
CA ASP A 347 15.99 -4.56 -5.21
C ASP A 347 14.50 -4.80 -5.55
N ARG A 348 13.62 -4.87 -4.53
CA ARG A 348 12.18 -4.90 -4.76
C ARG A 348 11.69 -3.67 -5.51
N ASP A 349 12.13 -2.48 -5.10
CA ASP A 349 11.71 -1.21 -5.72
C ASP A 349 12.16 -1.05 -7.17
N LYS A 350 13.18 -1.83 -7.60
CA LYS A 350 13.64 -1.92 -8.99
C LYS A 350 13.01 -3.08 -9.77
N SER A 351 12.25 -3.94 -9.10
CA SER A 351 11.64 -5.14 -9.68
C SER A 351 10.19 -4.85 -10.13
N PRO A 352 9.59 -5.76 -10.93
CA PRO A 352 8.15 -5.71 -11.22
C PRO A 352 7.26 -5.79 -9.98
N PHE A 353 7.81 -6.25 -8.85
CA PHE A 353 7.12 -6.35 -7.57
C PHE A 353 7.19 -5.06 -6.72
N LYS A 354 7.53 -3.93 -7.32
CA LYS A 354 7.39 -2.62 -6.69
C LYS A 354 5.94 -2.39 -6.29
N ILE A 355 5.71 -2.03 -5.03
CA ILE A 355 4.35 -1.99 -4.45
C ILE A 355 3.37 -1.11 -5.23
N ASN A 356 3.83 0.04 -5.73
CA ASN A 356 2.96 0.93 -6.52
C ASN A 356 2.52 0.30 -7.84
N VAL A 357 3.38 -0.50 -8.47
CA VAL A 357 3.05 -1.23 -9.71
C VAL A 357 2.02 -2.31 -9.41
N ILE A 358 2.26 -3.11 -8.38
CA ILE A 358 1.34 -4.20 -8.00
C ILE A 358 -0.02 -3.64 -7.57
N ARG A 359 -0.06 -2.58 -6.73
CA ARG A 359 -1.30 -1.92 -6.33
C ARG A 359 -2.05 -1.37 -7.54
N SER A 360 -1.33 -0.77 -8.50
CA SER A 360 -1.96 -0.29 -9.73
C SER A 360 -2.57 -1.40 -10.56
N CYS A 361 -1.93 -2.58 -10.65
CA CYS A 361 -2.52 -3.74 -11.32
C CYS A 361 -3.83 -4.18 -10.65
N VAL A 362 -3.83 -4.27 -9.31
CA VAL A 362 -5.05 -4.64 -8.56
C VAL A 362 -6.12 -3.55 -8.66
N ASP A 363 -5.74 -2.27 -8.55
CA ASP A 363 -6.68 -1.13 -8.74
C ASP A 363 -7.35 -1.17 -10.12
N ILE A 364 -6.62 -1.54 -11.16
CA ILE A 364 -7.17 -1.72 -12.51
C ILE A 364 -8.17 -2.87 -12.55
N MET A 365 -7.81 -4.01 -11.98
CA MET A 365 -8.69 -5.19 -11.95
C MET A 365 -9.98 -4.92 -11.16
N GLU A 366 -9.90 -4.30 -10.00
CA GLU A 366 -11.07 -3.93 -9.18
C GLU A 366 -11.91 -2.82 -9.81
N GLY A 367 -11.26 -1.87 -10.50
CA GLY A 367 -11.91 -0.74 -11.16
C GLY A 367 -12.54 -1.10 -12.50
N THR A 368 -12.15 -2.22 -13.09
CA THR A 368 -12.68 -2.68 -14.37
C THR A 368 -13.94 -3.49 -14.13
N LYS A 369 -15.08 -2.94 -14.57
CA LYS A 369 -16.35 -3.63 -14.41
C LYS A 369 -16.56 -4.62 -15.55
N ILE A 370 -16.60 -5.90 -15.20
CA ILE A 370 -16.87 -6.97 -16.16
C ILE A 370 -18.39 -7.08 -16.36
N VAL A 371 -18.82 -7.07 -17.60
CA VAL A 371 -20.24 -7.12 -17.99
C VAL A 371 -20.48 -8.35 -18.88
N PRO A 372 -21.34 -9.27 -18.43
CA PRO A 372 -21.47 -10.58 -19.07
C PRO A 372 -22.29 -10.58 -20.36
N ASN A 373 -22.99 -9.50 -20.67
CA ASN A 373 -23.86 -9.42 -21.84
C ASN A 373 -24.18 -7.98 -22.26
N GLN A 374 -24.76 -7.83 -23.44
CA GLN A 374 -25.12 -6.54 -24.06
C GLN A 374 -26.06 -5.71 -23.15
N SER A 375 -27.05 -6.33 -22.51
CA SER A 375 -28.05 -5.61 -21.68
C SER A 375 -27.39 -4.98 -20.45
N GLU A 376 -26.43 -5.67 -19.84
CA GLU A 376 -25.67 -5.10 -18.72
C GLU A 376 -24.69 -4.03 -19.21
N LEU A 377 -24.07 -4.21 -20.37
CA LEU A 377 -23.22 -3.19 -21.00
C LEU A 377 -24.01 -1.90 -21.23
N ASP A 378 -25.19 -1.99 -21.85
CA ASP A 378 -26.07 -0.84 -22.09
C ASP A 378 -26.44 -0.14 -20.78
N ARG A 379 -26.76 -0.90 -19.73
CA ARG A 379 -27.06 -0.35 -18.41
C ARG A 379 -25.88 0.42 -17.82
N GLN A 380 -24.66 -0.06 -18.00
CA GLN A 380 -23.45 0.59 -17.46
C GLN A 380 -23.09 1.85 -18.25
N VAL A 381 -23.22 1.79 -19.57
CA VAL A 381 -22.89 2.89 -20.49
C VAL A 381 -23.92 4.02 -20.40
N LEU A 382 -25.21 3.68 -20.23
CA LEU A 382 -26.33 4.63 -20.08
C LEU A 382 -26.53 5.11 -18.63
N ALA A 383 -25.71 4.67 -17.69
CA ALA A 383 -25.85 5.08 -16.28
C ALA A 383 -25.75 6.60 -16.13
N PRO A 384 -26.56 7.23 -15.25
CA PRO A 384 -26.51 8.66 -15.06
C PRO A 384 -25.11 9.16 -14.65
N GLY A 385 -24.62 10.19 -15.35
CA GLY A 385 -23.31 10.78 -15.09
C GLY A 385 -22.14 10.12 -15.81
N VAL A 386 -22.36 9.12 -16.66
CA VAL A 386 -21.32 8.54 -17.51
C VAL A 386 -21.26 9.28 -18.84
N ASP A 387 -20.17 10.00 -19.07
CA ASP A 387 -19.95 10.74 -20.33
C ASP A 387 -19.16 9.92 -21.35
N ASN A 388 -18.24 9.09 -20.88
CA ASN A 388 -17.39 8.23 -21.71
C ASN A 388 -17.26 6.84 -21.09
N ALA A 389 -17.25 5.82 -21.95
CA ALA A 389 -16.88 4.48 -21.56
C ALA A 389 -15.99 3.83 -22.62
N LEU A 390 -14.90 3.22 -22.18
CA LEU A 390 -14.11 2.28 -22.97
C LEU A 390 -14.47 0.87 -22.52
N CYS A 391 -14.85 0.06 -23.47
CA CYS A 391 -15.19 -1.32 -23.23
C CYS A 391 -14.26 -2.23 -24.04
N PHE A 392 -13.46 -3.05 -23.35
CA PHE A 392 -12.80 -4.18 -23.97
C PHE A 392 -13.84 -5.24 -24.25
N VAL A 393 -14.06 -5.51 -25.52
CA VAL A 393 -15.14 -6.38 -25.97
C VAL A 393 -14.53 -7.63 -26.56
N PHE A 394 -14.91 -8.78 -26.00
CA PHE A 394 -14.69 -10.08 -26.59
C PHE A 394 -15.96 -10.44 -27.35
N THR A 395 -15.84 -10.57 -28.69
CA THR A 395 -16.97 -10.83 -29.55
C THR A 395 -16.90 -12.25 -30.08
N SER A 396 -18.04 -12.93 -30.07
CA SER A 396 -18.23 -14.19 -30.82
C SER A 396 -19.32 -14.01 -31.89
N VAL A 397 -19.17 -14.64 -33.03
CA VAL A 397 -20.30 -14.81 -33.94
C VAL A 397 -21.22 -15.83 -33.27
N GLU A 398 -22.53 -15.54 -33.21
CA GLU A 398 -23.52 -16.51 -32.74
C GLU A 398 -23.34 -17.85 -33.48
N ARG A 399 -22.79 -18.84 -32.80
CA ARG A 399 -22.86 -20.24 -33.20
C ARG A 399 -23.91 -20.90 -32.31
N SER A 400 -24.65 -21.80 -32.91
CA SER A 400 -25.68 -22.59 -32.23
C SER A 400 -25.14 -23.62 -31.24
N ASP A 401 -23.85 -23.65 -30.95
CA ASP A 401 -23.20 -24.57 -30.05
C ASP A 401 -22.49 -23.85 -28.91
N THR A 402 -22.65 -24.42 -27.72
CA THR A 402 -22.22 -23.95 -26.39
C THR A 402 -20.73 -24.04 -26.13
N ASP A 403 -19.87 -23.99 -27.11
CA ASP A 403 -18.41 -24.05 -26.90
C ASP A 403 -17.83 -22.65 -26.67
N PHE A 404 -17.67 -22.32 -25.39
CA PHE A 404 -16.93 -21.16 -24.91
C PHE A 404 -15.41 -21.26 -25.07
N ASP A 405 -14.91 -22.24 -25.81
CA ASP A 405 -13.47 -22.50 -26.02
C ASP A 405 -12.73 -21.43 -26.86
N VAL A 406 -13.39 -20.35 -27.27
CA VAL A 406 -12.76 -19.31 -28.11
C VAL A 406 -12.20 -18.12 -27.31
N MET A 407 -12.36 -18.12 -26.00
CA MET A 407 -11.76 -17.10 -25.12
C MET A 407 -10.24 -17.32 -24.86
N ALA A 408 -9.63 -18.30 -25.48
CA ALA A 408 -8.26 -18.74 -25.19
C ALA A 408 -7.16 -17.91 -25.86
N ASP A 409 -7.43 -16.81 -26.55
CA ASP A 409 -6.36 -16.02 -27.16
C ASP A 409 -6.11 -14.67 -26.49
N TYR A 410 -5.85 -14.71 -25.16
CA TYR A 410 -5.21 -13.61 -24.42
C TYR A 410 -3.82 -13.25 -25.00
N SER A 411 -3.29 -14.12 -25.88
CA SER A 411 -2.13 -13.83 -26.72
C SER A 411 -2.32 -12.61 -27.63
N VAL A 412 -3.56 -12.21 -27.92
CA VAL A 412 -3.87 -10.98 -28.67
C VAL A 412 -3.59 -9.73 -27.84
N VAL A 413 -3.91 -9.74 -26.54
CA VAL A 413 -3.55 -8.64 -25.64
C VAL A 413 -2.04 -8.61 -25.40
N GLN A 414 -1.38 -9.77 -25.34
CA GLN A 414 0.09 -9.86 -25.33
C GLN A 414 0.73 -9.51 -26.68
N LYS A 415 0.10 -9.85 -27.81
CA LYS A 415 0.61 -9.51 -29.16
C LYS A 415 0.42 -8.04 -29.51
N LEU A 416 -0.57 -7.37 -28.96
CA LEU A 416 -0.67 -5.90 -28.99
C LEU A 416 0.44 -5.23 -28.18
N GLY A 417 1.14 -5.99 -27.30
CA GLY A 417 2.29 -5.58 -26.52
C GLY A 417 3.68 -5.84 -27.11
N SER A 418 3.80 -6.34 -28.34
CA SER A 418 5.10 -6.78 -28.89
C SER A 418 5.65 -5.94 -30.06
N THR A 419 5.02 -4.86 -30.44
CA THR A 419 5.59 -3.89 -31.40
C THR A 419 6.10 -2.64 -30.69
N ASN A 420 7.29 -2.21 -31.01
CA ASN A 420 8.19 -1.28 -30.28
C ASN A 420 7.65 0.12 -29.92
N GLU A 421 6.36 0.39 -29.92
CA GLU A 421 5.74 1.60 -29.37
C GLU A 421 4.29 1.27 -29.03
N ASP A 422 4.11 0.69 -27.85
CA ASP A 422 2.89 0.02 -27.47
C ASP A 422 1.88 0.97 -26.80
N PRO A 423 0.75 1.29 -27.44
CA PRO A 423 -0.36 1.99 -26.79
C PRO A 423 -0.86 1.24 -25.54
N CYS A 424 -0.66 -0.09 -25.47
CA CYS A 424 -1.07 -0.92 -24.34
C CYS A 424 -0.14 -0.81 -23.14
N GLN A 425 1.17 -0.53 -23.29
CA GLN A 425 2.03 -0.26 -22.12
C GLN A 425 1.73 1.07 -21.44
N SER A 426 1.23 2.04 -22.17
CA SER A 426 0.79 3.32 -21.60
C SER A 426 -0.66 3.27 -21.07
N PHE A 427 -1.46 2.30 -21.49
CA PHE A 427 -2.86 2.16 -21.13
C PHE A 427 -3.06 1.79 -19.64
N PRO A 428 -2.37 0.79 -19.05
CA PRO A 428 -2.46 0.49 -17.64
C PRO A 428 -1.99 1.64 -16.73
N SER A 429 -0.99 2.41 -17.14
CA SER A 429 -0.49 3.54 -16.35
C SER A 429 -1.41 4.76 -16.37
N ARG A 430 -2.31 4.86 -17.35
CA ARG A 430 -3.28 5.97 -17.50
C ARG A 430 -4.63 5.68 -16.87
N LEU A 431 -5.05 4.41 -16.85
CA LEU A 431 -6.33 3.96 -16.31
C LEU A 431 -6.57 4.39 -14.84
N PRO A 432 -5.64 4.17 -13.89
CA PRO A 432 -5.88 4.51 -12.50
C PRO A 432 -6.09 6.00 -12.26
N ASN A 433 -5.38 6.85 -12.98
CA ASN A 433 -5.47 8.29 -12.81
C ASN A 433 -6.76 8.87 -13.41
N ALA A 434 -7.19 8.40 -14.56
CA ALA A 434 -8.45 8.80 -15.16
C ALA A 434 -9.65 8.37 -14.31
N GLN A 435 -9.59 7.17 -13.72
CA GLN A 435 -10.67 6.61 -12.92
C GLN A 435 -10.76 7.23 -11.52
N LYS A 436 -9.62 7.47 -10.84
CA LYS A 436 -9.58 8.13 -9.53
C LYS A 436 -10.08 9.57 -9.57
N ASN A 437 -9.91 10.26 -10.70
CA ASN A 437 -10.19 11.67 -10.83
C ASN A 437 -11.50 12.01 -11.55
N ASN A 438 -12.19 11.01 -12.14
CA ASN A 438 -13.37 11.29 -12.94
C ASN A 438 -14.46 10.22 -12.86
N SER A 439 -15.49 10.44 -12.05
CA SER A 439 -16.68 9.57 -11.93
C SER A 439 -17.49 9.43 -13.22
N ARG A 440 -17.20 10.24 -14.25
CA ARG A 440 -17.90 10.25 -15.56
C ARG A 440 -17.30 9.28 -16.57
N PHE A 441 -16.16 8.65 -16.25
CA PHE A 441 -15.51 7.63 -17.08
C PHE A 441 -15.82 6.24 -16.56
N ARG A 442 -16.03 5.29 -17.49
CA ARG A 442 -16.15 3.87 -17.20
C ARG A 442 -15.15 3.07 -18.03
N PHE A 443 -14.55 2.10 -17.37
CA PHE A 443 -13.77 1.05 -18.01
C PHE A 443 -14.51 -0.26 -17.79
N LEU A 444 -14.83 -0.94 -18.89
CA LEU A 444 -15.66 -2.13 -18.90
C LEU A 444 -14.94 -3.24 -19.65
N ILE A 445 -15.17 -4.47 -19.26
CA ILE A 445 -14.85 -5.65 -20.07
C ILE A 445 -16.19 -6.33 -20.38
N ALA A 446 -16.46 -6.64 -21.62
CA ALA A 446 -17.71 -7.27 -22.04
C ALA A 446 -17.48 -8.48 -22.94
N ALA A 447 -18.26 -9.53 -22.72
CA ALA A 447 -18.43 -10.61 -23.68
C ALA A 447 -19.80 -10.42 -24.36
N ILE A 448 -19.79 -10.00 -25.62
CA ILE A 448 -21.02 -9.73 -26.38
C ILE A 448 -20.93 -10.34 -27.78
N ALA A 449 -22.05 -10.81 -28.28
CA ALA A 449 -22.13 -11.29 -29.65
C ALA A 449 -22.05 -10.14 -30.66
N ASN A 450 -21.23 -10.28 -31.70
CA ASN A 450 -21.21 -9.37 -32.85
C ASN A 450 -21.39 -10.16 -34.11
N LYS A 451 -22.38 -9.77 -34.91
CA LYS A 451 -22.76 -10.49 -36.16
C LYS A 451 -21.70 -10.42 -37.26
N ASN A 452 -20.83 -9.41 -37.18
CA ASN A 452 -19.90 -9.08 -38.26
C ASN A 452 -18.44 -9.38 -37.93
N TYR A 453 -18.11 -9.61 -36.63
CA TYR A 453 -16.74 -9.69 -36.19
C TYR A 453 -16.56 -10.69 -35.04
N THR A 454 -15.52 -11.51 -35.12
CA THR A 454 -15.08 -12.39 -34.04
C THR A 454 -13.68 -12.00 -33.59
N GLY A 455 -13.50 -11.80 -32.29
CA GLY A 455 -12.20 -11.47 -31.71
C GLY A 455 -12.31 -10.52 -30.54
N ALA A 456 -11.18 -9.89 -30.20
CA ALA A 456 -11.12 -8.86 -29.15
C ALA A 456 -10.99 -7.49 -29.81
N THR A 457 -11.74 -6.52 -29.30
CA THR A 457 -11.69 -5.13 -29.77
C THR A 457 -12.00 -4.18 -28.60
N ILE A 458 -11.90 -2.87 -28.83
CA ILE A 458 -12.24 -1.85 -27.83
C ILE A 458 -13.38 -0.99 -28.40
N TYR A 459 -14.53 -1.03 -27.73
CA TYR A 459 -15.65 -0.14 -28.03
C TYR A 459 -15.50 1.16 -27.25
N HIS A 460 -15.72 2.29 -27.93
CA HIS A 460 -15.80 3.60 -27.33
C HIS A 460 -17.23 4.13 -27.35
N TYR A 461 -17.75 4.41 -26.17
CA TYR A 461 -19.05 5.05 -25.98
C TYR A 461 -18.87 6.48 -25.47
N LYS A 462 -19.65 7.41 -26.05
CA LYS A 462 -19.70 8.81 -25.66
C LYS A 462 -21.15 9.22 -25.46
N ASN A 463 -21.51 9.69 -24.24
CA ASN A 463 -22.88 10.00 -23.85
C ASN A 463 -23.88 8.85 -24.14
N GLY A 464 -23.48 7.64 -23.86
CA GLY A 464 -24.30 6.44 -24.09
C GLY A 464 -24.36 5.93 -25.52
N ASN A 465 -23.78 6.63 -26.50
CA ASN A 465 -23.76 6.23 -27.90
C ASN A 465 -22.44 5.57 -28.26
N LEU A 466 -22.48 4.45 -28.97
CA LEU A 466 -21.30 3.81 -29.54
C LEU A 466 -20.72 4.71 -30.65
N VAL A 467 -19.48 5.17 -30.42
CA VAL A 467 -18.77 6.06 -31.34
C VAL A 467 -17.82 5.28 -32.23
N SER A 468 -17.21 4.22 -31.68
CA SER A 468 -16.29 3.35 -32.43
C SER A 468 -16.37 1.92 -31.88
N GLU A 469 -16.35 0.94 -32.79
CA GLU A 469 -16.24 -0.50 -32.48
C GLU A 469 -14.77 -0.99 -32.51
N ASP A 470 -13.84 -0.15 -32.90
CA ASP A 470 -12.42 -0.47 -32.94
C ASP A 470 -11.62 0.80 -32.59
N VAL A 471 -11.09 0.83 -31.39
CA VAL A 471 -10.27 1.93 -30.85
C VAL A 471 -8.77 1.59 -30.92
N SER A 472 -8.39 0.48 -31.54
CA SER A 472 -6.98 0.10 -31.73
C SER A 472 -6.19 1.15 -32.55
N ASN A 473 -6.90 2.01 -33.29
CA ASN A 473 -6.39 3.14 -34.04
C ASN A 473 -7.20 4.42 -33.69
N LEU A 474 -7.10 4.89 -32.44
CA LEU A 474 -7.56 6.24 -32.09
C LEU A 474 -6.57 7.25 -32.72
N GLU A 475 -6.70 7.46 -34.02
CA GLU A 475 -6.14 8.69 -34.61
C GLU A 475 -6.99 9.86 -34.08
N LEU A 476 -6.38 10.67 -33.21
CA LEU A 476 -6.99 11.95 -32.89
C LEU A 476 -7.14 12.75 -34.18
N PRO A 477 -8.24 13.46 -34.34
CA PRO A 477 -8.34 14.42 -35.44
C PRO A 477 -7.17 15.43 -35.33
N PRO A 478 -6.81 16.14 -36.42
CA PRO A 478 -5.76 17.15 -36.34
C PRO A 478 -5.96 18.05 -35.12
N VAL A 479 -4.90 18.26 -34.35
CA VAL A 479 -4.96 18.93 -33.03
C VAL A 479 -5.66 20.28 -33.05
N GLU A 480 -5.58 20.97 -34.20
CA GLU A 480 -6.25 22.26 -34.44
C GLU A 480 -7.78 22.15 -34.55
N THR A 481 -8.30 20.96 -34.83
CA THR A 481 -9.73 20.70 -35.03
C THR A 481 -10.42 20.13 -33.82
N ILE A 482 -9.68 19.78 -32.77
CA ILE A 482 -10.24 19.23 -31.54
C ILE A 482 -11.06 20.31 -30.83
N THR A 483 -12.34 20.07 -30.68
CA THR A 483 -13.29 20.99 -30.03
C THR A 483 -13.94 20.42 -28.78
N ASP A 484 -13.88 19.12 -28.60
CA ASP A 484 -14.45 18.44 -27.45
C ASP A 484 -13.34 18.07 -26.44
N ARG A 485 -13.40 18.62 -25.24
CA ARG A 485 -12.47 18.36 -24.15
C ARG A 485 -12.36 16.85 -23.84
N ARG A 486 -13.46 16.14 -24.05
CA ARG A 486 -13.52 14.70 -23.77
C ARG A 486 -12.64 13.85 -24.68
N ASP A 487 -12.21 14.38 -25.83
CA ASP A 487 -11.27 13.69 -26.73
C ASP A 487 -9.84 13.70 -26.16
N LEU A 488 -9.49 14.70 -25.34
CA LEU A 488 -8.18 14.83 -24.74
C LEU A 488 -8.08 14.33 -23.28
N ILE A 489 -9.19 14.17 -22.58
CA ILE A 489 -9.19 13.71 -21.18
C ILE A 489 -8.56 12.31 -21.02
N TRP A 490 -8.60 11.47 -22.04
CA TRP A 490 -7.93 10.16 -22.06
C TRP A 490 -6.42 10.26 -21.80
N TYR A 491 -5.81 11.36 -22.16
CA TYR A 491 -4.39 11.65 -21.99
C TYR A 491 -4.10 12.42 -20.72
N ALA A 492 -5.10 12.59 -19.83
CA ALA A 492 -4.96 13.35 -18.61
C ALA A 492 -3.85 12.81 -17.71
N CYS A 493 -2.96 13.68 -17.27
CA CYS A 493 -1.93 13.36 -16.30
C CYS A 493 -2.05 14.24 -15.06
N ASP A 494 -1.60 13.73 -13.92
CA ASP A 494 -1.55 14.48 -12.67
C ASP A 494 -0.12 15.02 -12.45
N LEU A 495 0.00 16.33 -12.28
CA LEU A 495 1.27 17.04 -12.17
C LEU A 495 1.40 17.71 -10.80
N ASN A 496 2.61 17.71 -10.24
CA ASN A 496 2.94 18.37 -8.97
C ASN A 496 4.12 19.31 -9.14
N LEU A 497 4.01 20.53 -8.63
CA LEU A 497 5.11 21.50 -8.65
C LEU A 497 6.25 21.03 -7.72
N ASP A 498 7.49 21.16 -8.19
CA ASP A 498 8.66 20.75 -7.42
C ASP A 498 9.16 21.88 -6.50
N PRO A 499 9.10 21.69 -5.17
CA PRO A 499 9.60 22.65 -4.20
C PRO A 499 11.11 22.94 -4.32
N ASN A 500 11.89 22.05 -4.94
CA ASN A 500 13.32 22.24 -5.12
C ASN A 500 13.63 23.23 -6.24
N THR A 501 12.75 23.31 -7.26
CA THR A 501 12.95 24.20 -8.43
C THR A 501 12.37 25.59 -8.22
N VAL A 502 11.44 25.77 -7.28
CA VAL A 502 10.65 26.99 -7.10
C VAL A 502 11.54 28.22 -6.82
N ASN A 503 11.33 29.30 -7.56
CA ASN A 503 12.01 30.56 -7.31
C ASN A 503 11.54 31.23 -6.01
N GLY A 504 12.43 31.99 -5.36
CA GLY A 504 12.14 32.64 -4.08
C GLY A 504 10.97 33.62 -4.07
N TRP A 505 10.52 34.16 -5.21
CA TRP A 505 9.35 35.03 -5.30
C TRP A 505 8.02 34.28 -5.44
N LEU A 506 8.06 32.96 -5.52
CA LEU A 506 6.88 32.11 -5.65
C LEU A 506 6.60 31.34 -4.36
N THR A 507 5.31 31.25 -3.98
CA THR A 507 4.83 30.42 -2.89
C THR A 507 3.99 29.31 -3.47
N LEU A 508 4.27 28.06 -3.05
CA LEU A 508 3.48 26.87 -3.43
C LEU A 508 2.37 26.64 -2.41
N SER A 509 1.18 26.30 -2.90
CA SER A 509 -0.01 25.99 -2.09
C SER A 509 -0.88 24.93 -2.77
N GLU A 510 -2.05 24.61 -2.20
CA GLU A 510 -3.02 23.64 -2.73
C GLU A 510 -2.38 22.28 -3.01
N GLY A 511 -1.60 21.74 -2.06
CA GLY A 511 -0.94 20.45 -2.22
C GLY A 511 0.11 20.43 -3.34
N LYS A 512 0.84 21.53 -3.55
CA LYS A 512 1.85 21.73 -4.63
C LYS A 512 1.23 21.85 -6.04
N LYS A 513 -0.01 22.26 -6.13
CA LYS A 513 -0.70 22.46 -7.41
C LYS A 513 -0.71 23.93 -7.85
N LYS A 514 -0.48 24.89 -6.94
CA LYS A 514 -0.60 26.33 -7.19
C LYS A 514 0.69 27.06 -6.87
N ALA A 515 1.14 27.90 -7.80
CA ALA A 515 2.25 28.83 -7.61
C ALA A 515 1.73 30.26 -7.62
N THR A 516 1.98 31.03 -6.56
CA THR A 516 1.56 32.44 -6.42
C THR A 516 2.79 33.32 -6.28
N CYS A 517 2.88 34.38 -7.07
CA CYS A 517 3.94 35.39 -6.95
C CYS A 517 3.64 36.36 -5.79
N GLY A 518 4.63 36.61 -4.93
CA GLY A 518 4.40 37.42 -3.73
C GLY A 518 5.68 37.96 -3.09
N ALA A 519 5.71 37.91 -1.75
CA ALA A 519 6.89 38.28 -1.01
C ALA A 519 8.01 37.24 -1.19
N LYS A 520 9.25 37.68 -1.16
CA LYS A 520 10.41 36.80 -1.29
C LYS A 520 10.45 35.84 -0.10
N GLN A 521 10.49 34.58 -0.39
CA GLN A 521 10.57 33.46 0.58
C GLN A 521 12.04 33.15 0.89
N SER A 522 12.30 32.65 2.09
CA SER A 522 13.62 32.17 2.51
C SER A 522 13.74 30.66 2.28
N TYR A 523 13.67 30.22 1.03
CA TYR A 523 13.92 28.83 0.69
C TYR A 523 15.40 28.47 0.86
N PRO A 524 15.73 27.24 1.29
CA PRO A 524 17.11 26.75 1.26
C PRO A 524 17.68 26.82 -0.16
N ASP A 525 18.97 27.08 -0.29
CA ASP A 525 19.65 27.00 -1.59
C ASP A 525 19.60 25.55 -2.10
N HIS A 526 19.33 25.42 -3.40
CA HIS A 526 19.26 24.11 -4.06
C HIS A 526 19.79 24.26 -5.50
N PRO A 527 20.59 23.31 -6.02
CA PRO A 527 21.09 23.38 -7.39
C PRO A 527 19.99 23.56 -8.44
N GLU A 528 18.85 22.89 -8.26
CA GLU A 528 17.71 22.93 -9.16
C GLU A 528 16.84 24.20 -9.01
N ARG A 529 17.09 25.05 -8.01
CA ARG A 529 16.27 26.23 -7.77
C ARG A 529 16.56 27.34 -8.79
N PHE A 530 15.49 27.85 -9.38
CA PHE A 530 15.60 29.06 -10.21
C PHE A 530 15.92 30.27 -9.34
N ASP A 531 17.02 30.97 -9.63
CA ASP A 531 17.47 32.09 -8.82
C ASP A 531 16.86 33.41 -9.29
N THR A 532 16.75 33.62 -10.59
CA THR A 532 16.45 34.97 -11.17
C THR A 532 15.00 35.06 -11.63
N HIS A 533 14.53 34.07 -12.40
CA HIS A 533 13.20 34.09 -12.98
C HIS A 533 12.18 33.48 -12.02
N PRO A 534 11.02 34.13 -11.76
CA PRO A 534 9.97 33.54 -10.93
C PRO A 534 9.28 32.38 -11.65
N GLN A 535 9.94 31.22 -11.63
CA GLN A 535 9.60 29.99 -12.33
C GLN A 535 9.63 28.80 -11.38
N VAL A 536 8.92 27.75 -11.77
CA VAL A 536 8.89 26.48 -11.10
C VAL A 536 8.59 25.38 -12.13
N LEU A 537 9.23 24.24 -12.01
CA LEU A 537 8.93 23.02 -12.78
C LEU A 537 8.04 22.06 -12.00
N CYS A 538 7.39 21.17 -12.70
CA CYS A 538 6.75 20.00 -12.11
C CYS A 538 7.79 18.91 -11.79
N GLN A 539 7.43 18.01 -10.89
CA GLN A 539 8.25 16.86 -10.51
C GLN A 539 8.27 15.79 -11.62
N GLU A 540 7.21 15.76 -12.41
CA GLU A 540 6.99 14.78 -13.47
C GLU A 540 7.70 15.23 -14.76
N SER A 541 8.40 14.26 -15.38
CA SER A 541 9.00 14.42 -16.71
C SER A 541 8.18 13.58 -17.70
N LEU A 542 7.76 14.17 -18.80
CA LEU A 542 6.78 13.61 -19.72
C LEU A 542 7.41 13.22 -21.06
N SER A 543 7.06 12.03 -21.53
CA SER A 543 7.25 11.54 -22.90
C SER A 543 5.98 10.79 -23.33
N GLY A 544 5.62 10.79 -24.59
CA GLY A 544 4.35 10.23 -25.07
C GLY A 544 3.25 11.28 -25.13
N GLN A 545 1.99 10.85 -25.05
CA GLN A 545 0.82 11.74 -25.17
C GLN A 545 0.26 12.07 -23.79
N HIS A 546 0.15 13.38 -23.48
CA HIS A 546 -0.29 13.85 -22.18
C HIS A 546 -1.17 15.10 -22.30
N TYR A 547 -2.21 15.18 -21.45
CA TYR A 547 -3.09 16.33 -21.36
C TYR A 547 -3.19 16.80 -19.91
N TRP A 548 -3.08 18.12 -19.69
CA TRP A 548 -3.33 18.73 -18.39
C TRP A 548 -3.98 20.09 -18.53
N GLU A 549 -4.55 20.60 -17.46
CA GLU A 549 -5.19 21.90 -17.45
C GLU A 549 -4.65 22.76 -16.34
N PHE A 550 -4.61 24.04 -16.59
CA PHE A 550 -4.26 25.01 -15.60
C PHE A 550 -5.17 26.23 -15.68
N GLU A 551 -5.23 26.94 -14.56
CA GLU A 551 -5.94 28.18 -14.41
C GLU A 551 -4.97 29.26 -13.95
N TRP A 552 -5.10 30.46 -14.50
CA TRP A 552 -4.33 31.61 -14.07
C TRP A 552 -5.21 32.76 -13.59
N SER A 553 -4.62 33.66 -12.76
CA SER A 553 -5.27 34.88 -12.29
C SER A 553 -5.73 35.76 -13.46
N GLN A 554 -6.80 36.53 -13.25
CA GLN A 554 -7.34 37.47 -14.22
C GLN A 554 -7.02 38.90 -13.78
N SER A 555 -5.84 39.43 -14.06
CA SER A 555 -5.48 40.83 -13.81
C SER A 555 -5.11 41.57 -15.10
N SER A 556 -5.19 42.88 -15.09
CA SER A 556 -4.89 43.72 -16.27
C SER A 556 -3.40 43.77 -16.59
N ARG A 557 -2.53 43.53 -15.62
CA ARG A 557 -1.07 43.41 -15.78
C ARG A 557 -0.65 41.98 -15.51
N GLN A 558 -0.55 41.18 -16.56
CA GLN A 558 -0.20 39.75 -16.39
C GLN A 558 0.99 39.42 -17.26
N TYR A 559 1.97 38.75 -16.60
CA TYR A 559 3.05 38.01 -17.23
C TYR A 559 3.02 36.59 -16.64
N ILE A 560 2.21 35.75 -17.25
CA ILE A 560 2.07 34.35 -16.80
C ILE A 560 2.24 33.45 -18.00
N TYR A 561 3.14 32.49 -17.88
CA TYR A 561 3.38 31.49 -18.89
C TYR A 561 3.28 30.09 -18.26
N VAL A 562 2.65 29.17 -19.00
CA VAL A 562 2.88 27.75 -18.87
C VAL A 562 3.98 27.37 -19.86
N ALA A 563 4.83 26.45 -19.48
CA ALA A 563 5.93 26.03 -20.31
C ALA A 563 6.20 24.53 -20.17
N ILE A 564 6.91 24.00 -21.14
CA ILE A 564 7.66 22.77 -21.00
C ILE A 564 9.13 23.07 -21.24
N ALA A 565 10.01 22.35 -20.55
CA ALA A 565 11.45 22.48 -20.75
C ALA A 565 12.14 21.12 -20.55
N TYR A 566 13.30 20.95 -21.20
CA TYR A 566 14.17 19.83 -20.86
C TYR A 566 14.75 20.01 -19.45
N GLY A 567 15.05 18.90 -18.78
CA GLY A 567 15.52 18.91 -17.40
C GLY A 567 16.80 19.70 -17.18
N GLU A 568 17.63 19.83 -18.19
CA GLU A 568 18.92 20.55 -18.15
C GLU A 568 18.83 22.09 -18.33
N ILE A 569 17.60 22.66 -18.43
CA ILE A 569 17.45 24.12 -18.49
C ILE A 569 18.21 24.77 -17.33
N GLU A 570 18.97 25.85 -17.64
CA GLU A 570 19.75 26.60 -16.66
C GLU A 570 18.90 27.09 -15.48
N ARG A 571 19.45 27.06 -14.27
CA ARG A 571 18.75 27.47 -13.03
C ARG A 571 19.29 28.78 -12.47
N LYS A 572 20.58 29.02 -12.63
CA LYS A 572 21.34 30.08 -11.91
C LYS A 572 21.66 31.30 -12.78
N SER A 573 21.49 31.20 -14.09
CA SER A 573 21.72 32.27 -15.02
C SER A 573 20.70 33.40 -14.86
N ARG A 574 21.16 34.67 -15.13
CA ARG A 574 20.30 35.86 -15.19
C ARG A 574 19.76 36.14 -16.59
N GLY A 575 20.23 35.41 -17.59
CA GLY A 575 19.85 35.59 -18.98
C GLY A 575 18.75 34.68 -19.44
N VAL A 576 18.47 34.75 -20.74
CA VAL A 576 17.45 33.96 -21.45
C VAL A 576 17.69 32.46 -21.37
N ALA A 577 18.91 32.01 -21.09
CA ALA A 577 19.24 30.60 -20.94
C ALA A 577 18.47 29.92 -19.80
N ALA A 578 18.12 30.66 -18.73
CA ALA A 578 17.33 30.15 -17.61
C ALA A 578 15.84 30.51 -17.71
N GLU A 579 15.42 31.21 -18.75
CA GLU A 579 14.06 31.72 -18.89
C GLU A 579 13.20 30.76 -19.76
N PHE A 580 12.01 30.40 -19.31
CA PHE A 580 11.08 29.64 -20.12
C PHE A 580 10.71 30.40 -21.42
N GLY A 581 10.89 29.72 -22.54
CA GLY A 581 10.72 30.30 -23.88
C GLY A 581 11.88 31.17 -24.35
N GLY A 582 12.90 31.43 -23.52
CA GLY A 582 14.06 32.24 -23.85
C GLY A 582 15.21 31.46 -24.53
N ASN A 583 15.09 30.16 -24.71
CA ASN A 583 16.13 29.28 -25.20
C ASN A 583 15.56 28.17 -26.10
N THR A 584 16.44 27.38 -26.73
CA THR A 584 16.07 26.32 -27.67
C THR A 584 15.52 25.08 -27.01
N ILE A 585 15.60 24.94 -25.67
CA ILE A 585 15.21 23.78 -24.90
C ILE A 585 13.96 24.03 -24.05
N SER A 586 13.24 25.12 -24.30
CA SER A 586 11.98 25.40 -23.62
C SER A 586 10.97 26.09 -24.53
N TRP A 587 9.70 25.75 -24.34
CA TRP A 587 8.55 26.30 -25.10
C TRP A 587 7.55 26.87 -24.10
N ALA A 588 7.13 28.10 -24.29
CA ALA A 588 6.26 28.79 -23.37
C ALA A 588 5.04 29.40 -24.09
N PHE A 589 3.87 29.26 -23.46
CA PHE A 589 2.62 29.89 -23.89
C PHE A 589 1.99 30.64 -22.73
N GLY A 590 1.57 31.86 -22.97
CA GLY A 590 1.07 32.64 -21.86
C GLY A 590 0.41 33.95 -22.23
N LYS A 591 0.15 34.74 -21.19
CA LYS A 591 -0.38 36.07 -21.28
C LYS A 591 0.73 37.11 -21.03
N TYR A 592 0.94 37.96 -22.01
CA TYR A 592 1.83 39.13 -21.95
C TYR A 592 1.03 40.40 -22.18
N GLY A 593 0.82 41.18 -21.12
CA GLY A 593 -0.02 42.37 -21.19
C GLY A 593 -1.46 42.05 -21.63
N ASN A 594 -1.86 42.56 -22.78
CA ASN A 594 -3.19 42.36 -23.35
C ASN A 594 -3.20 41.36 -24.54
N SER A 595 -2.18 40.52 -24.63
CA SER A 595 -2.06 39.52 -25.68
C SER A 595 -1.77 38.13 -25.11
N LEU A 596 -2.18 37.10 -25.84
CA LEU A 596 -1.65 35.76 -25.70
C LEU A 596 -0.44 35.62 -26.61
N THR A 597 0.63 35.02 -26.14
CA THR A 597 1.88 34.82 -26.89
C THR A 597 2.39 33.38 -26.71
N ALA A 598 2.96 32.84 -27.79
CA ALA A 598 3.77 31.64 -27.79
C ALA A 598 5.23 32.04 -28.02
N ARG A 599 6.12 31.58 -27.11
CA ARG A 599 7.52 31.99 -27.10
C ARG A 599 8.47 30.79 -27.13
N HIS A 600 9.48 30.87 -27.99
CA HIS A 600 10.55 29.89 -28.09
C HIS A 600 11.81 30.51 -28.59
N ASN A 601 12.98 30.14 -28.07
CA ASN A 601 14.28 30.61 -28.47
C ASN A 601 14.40 32.17 -28.45
N ASP A 602 13.86 32.80 -27.41
CA ASP A 602 13.81 34.23 -27.16
C ASP A 602 12.98 35.05 -28.19
N GLU A 603 12.14 34.37 -28.97
CA GLU A 603 11.25 34.99 -29.94
C GLU A 603 9.79 34.73 -29.63
N ASP A 604 8.93 35.73 -29.81
CA ASP A 604 7.47 35.57 -29.81
C ASP A 604 7.06 35.01 -31.16
N VAL A 605 7.01 33.68 -31.27
CA VAL A 605 6.70 32.97 -32.54
C VAL A 605 5.24 33.07 -32.94
N TRP A 606 4.38 33.50 -32.03
CA TRP A 606 2.97 33.80 -32.28
C TRP A 606 2.42 34.76 -31.22
N SER A 607 1.50 35.62 -31.64
CA SER A 607 0.78 36.52 -30.75
C SER A 607 -0.65 36.77 -31.24
N SER A 608 -1.60 36.86 -30.32
CA SER A 608 -3.00 37.23 -30.59
C SER A 608 -3.56 38.08 -29.46
N PRO A 609 -4.47 39.05 -29.76
CA PRO A 609 -5.16 39.79 -28.72
C PRO A 609 -5.82 38.88 -27.71
N TYR A 610 -5.80 39.26 -26.41
CA TYR A 610 -6.46 38.52 -25.38
C TYR A 610 -7.97 38.51 -25.61
N PRO A 611 -8.66 37.34 -25.55
CA PRO A 611 -10.10 37.23 -25.82
C PRO A 611 -10.91 38.15 -24.90
N SER A 612 -11.85 38.92 -25.46
CA SER A 612 -12.71 39.83 -24.69
C SER A 612 -13.61 39.12 -23.66
N ASP A 613 -13.97 37.85 -23.92
CA ASP A 613 -14.73 36.98 -23.07
C ASP A 613 -13.85 36.14 -22.11
N GLY A 614 -12.56 36.53 -22.00
CA GLY A 614 -11.59 35.97 -21.07
C GLY A 614 -10.97 34.64 -21.51
N CYS A 615 -9.87 34.27 -20.90
CA CYS A 615 -9.19 32.99 -21.08
C CYS A 615 -8.51 32.65 -19.74
N SER A 616 -9.28 32.17 -18.76
CA SER A 616 -8.75 31.87 -17.43
C SER A 616 -8.26 30.43 -17.28
N ARG A 617 -8.76 29.53 -18.11
CA ARG A 617 -8.41 28.11 -18.08
C ARG A 617 -7.90 27.68 -19.44
N VAL A 618 -6.73 27.04 -19.42
CA VAL A 618 -6.05 26.58 -20.63
C VAL A 618 -5.73 25.09 -20.48
N GLY A 619 -6.06 24.31 -21.50
CA GLY A 619 -5.64 22.93 -21.66
C GLY A 619 -4.36 22.87 -22.48
N VAL A 620 -3.47 21.97 -22.09
CA VAL A 620 -2.22 21.69 -22.82
C VAL A 620 -2.22 20.23 -23.24
N TYR A 621 -2.01 19.99 -24.52
CA TYR A 621 -1.84 18.66 -25.06
C TYR A 621 -0.46 18.51 -25.67
N LEU A 622 0.32 17.60 -25.11
CA LEU A 622 1.63 17.17 -25.59
C LEU A 622 1.45 15.85 -26.35
N ASP A 623 1.85 15.84 -27.60
CA ASP A 623 2.10 14.61 -28.36
C ASP A 623 3.61 14.57 -28.64
N TRP A 624 4.35 13.95 -27.71
CA TRP A 624 5.81 13.90 -27.77
C TRP A 624 6.30 13.16 -29.02
N PRO A 625 5.75 11.97 -29.39
CA PRO A 625 6.13 11.26 -30.62
C PRO A 625 5.83 12.04 -31.89
N ALA A 626 4.69 12.71 -31.95
CA ALA A 626 4.32 13.54 -33.10
C ALA A 626 5.04 14.89 -33.13
N GLY A 627 5.73 15.26 -32.04
CA GLY A 627 6.43 16.55 -31.94
C GLY A 627 5.50 17.74 -31.86
N THR A 628 4.32 17.62 -31.25
CA THR A 628 3.36 18.71 -31.13
C THR A 628 3.07 19.06 -29.66
N LEU A 629 2.98 20.38 -29.39
CA LEU A 629 2.54 20.93 -28.12
C LEU A 629 1.43 21.95 -28.38
N SER A 630 0.20 21.58 -28.05
CA SER A 630 -1.01 22.32 -28.39
C SER A 630 -1.65 22.96 -27.17
N PHE A 631 -2.18 24.17 -27.32
CA PHE A 631 -2.85 24.93 -26.29
C PHE A 631 -4.28 25.22 -26.69
N TYR A 632 -5.19 25.04 -25.71
CA TYR A 632 -6.62 25.22 -25.92
C TYR A 632 -7.21 26.09 -24.82
N ARG A 633 -8.09 27.02 -25.19
CA ARG A 633 -8.99 27.61 -24.21
C ARG A 633 -10.04 26.61 -23.80
N VAL A 634 -10.22 26.39 -22.50
CA VAL A 634 -11.17 25.44 -21.95
C VAL A 634 -12.41 26.16 -21.45
N SER A 635 -13.58 25.76 -21.92
CA SER A 635 -14.88 26.25 -21.46
C SER A 635 -15.83 25.08 -21.28
N SER A 636 -16.05 24.63 -20.05
CA SER A 636 -16.80 23.41 -19.73
C SER A 636 -16.24 22.18 -20.47
N ASN A 637 -16.98 21.60 -21.41
CA ASN A 637 -16.55 20.46 -22.24
C ASN A 637 -16.06 20.88 -23.62
N THR A 638 -15.95 22.19 -23.91
CA THR A 638 -15.50 22.68 -25.22
C THR A 638 -14.07 23.16 -25.17
N LEU A 639 -13.33 22.83 -26.20
CA LEU A 639 -11.99 23.32 -26.47
C LEU A 639 -12.02 24.28 -27.66
N ARG A 640 -11.27 25.36 -27.54
CA ARG A 640 -10.94 26.24 -28.66
C ARG A 640 -9.44 26.27 -28.80
N HIS A 641 -8.96 25.76 -29.93
CA HIS A 641 -7.55 25.78 -30.26
C HIS A 641 -6.98 27.23 -30.24
N LEU A 642 -5.84 27.38 -29.61
CA LEU A 642 -5.13 28.68 -29.53
C LEU A 642 -3.85 28.68 -30.37
N TYR A 643 -2.97 27.71 -30.11
CA TYR A 643 -1.69 27.59 -30.79
C TYR A 643 -1.11 26.19 -30.66
N THR A 644 -0.31 25.76 -31.64
CA THR A 644 0.48 24.52 -31.60
C THR A 644 1.92 24.80 -31.98
N PHE A 645 2.86 24.40 -31.13
CA PHE A 645 4.26 24.28 -31.52
C PHE A 645 4.45 22.94 -32.25
N HIS A 646 5.21 23.00 -33.34
CA HIS A 646 5.70 21.83 -34.07
C HIS A 646 7.22 21.77 -33.93
N THR A 647 7.72 20.68 -33.36
CA THR A 647 9.13 20.48 -33.07
C THR A 647 9.47 19.00 -33.04
N THR A 648 10.74 18.66 -32.92
CA THR A 648 11.16 17.29 -32.63
C THR A 648 11.74 17.29 -31.22
N PHE A 649 11.05 16.64 -30.29
CA PHE A 649 11.55 16.47 -28.93
C PHE A 649 12.63 15.39 -28.90
N THR A 650 13.73 15.65 -28.22
CA THR A 650 14.87 14.73 -28.09
C THR A 650 14.97 14.12 -26.71
N GLU A 651 14.33 14.75 -25.71
CA GLU A 651 14.35 14.34 -24.32
C GLU A 651 12.96 14.48 -23.69
N PRO A 652 12.67 13.76 -22.60
CA PRO A 652 11.46 13.99 -21.82
C PRO A 652 11.39 15.45 -21.33
N VAL A 653 10.20 16.02 -21.34
CA VAL A 653 9.96 17.42 -20.98
C VAL A 653 9.29 17.58 -19.63
N CYS A 654 9.72 18.56 -18.85
CA CYS A 654 9.13 18.93 -17.58
C CYS A 654 8.18 20.12 -17.75
N PRO A 655 6.87 19.98 -17.43
CA PRO A 655 5.96 21.11 -17.39
C PRO A 655 6.34 22.11 -16.29
N GLY A 656 6.00 23.37 -16.46
CA GLY A 656 6.29 24.40 -15.46
C GLY A 656 5.51 25.68 -15.64
N PHE A 657 5.66 26.57 -14.67
CA PHE A 657 5.05 27.91 -14.67
C PHE A 657 6.08 29.02 -14.49
N LYS A 658 5.81 30.14 -15.14
CA LYS A 658 6.48 31.39 -14.92
C LYS A 658 5.43 32.44 -14.57
N VAL A 659 5.53 33.04 -13.37
CA VAL A 659 4.50 33.93 -12.83
C VAL A 659 5.16 35.20 -12.32
N TYR A 660 4.93 36.33 -13.00
CA TYR A 660 5.34 37.64 -12.56
C TYR A 660 4.17 38.41 -11.94
N ASP A 661 4.52 39.52 -11.28
CA ASP A 661 3.64 40.42 -10.55
C ASP A 661 2.96 39.85 -9.30
N LYS A 662 2.97 40.67 -8.27
CA LYS A 662 2.39 40.29 -6.96
C LYS A 662 0.92 39.97 -7.11
N THR A 663 0.51 38.89 -6.43
CA THR A 663 -0.84 38.33 -6.41
C THR A 663 -1.25 37.50 -7.63
N ASN A 664 -0.46 37.48 -8.70
CA ASN A 664 -0.71 36.55 -9.81
C ASN A 664 -0.40 35.12 -9.41
N PHE A 665 -1.17 34.20 -9.96
CA PHE A 665 -1.00 32.77 -9.72
C PHE A 665 -1.23 31.93 -10.99
N ALA A 666 -0.60 30.77 -11.01
CA ALA A 666 -0.93 29.67 -11.90
C ALA A 666 -1.28 28.42 -11.05
N TYR A 667 -2.32 27.71 -11.43
CA TYR A 667 -2.87 26.60 -10.69
C TYR A 667 -3.16 25.41 -11.61
N LEU A 668 -2.51 24.26 -11.34
CA LEU A 668 -2.78 22.98 -11.99
C LEU A 668 -4.17 22.48 -11.57
N ARG A 669 -5.10 22.48 -12.48
CA ARG A 669 -6.48 22.03 -12.20
C ARG A 669 -6.59 20.53 -12.39
N PRO A 670 -7.23 19.81 -11.46
CA PRO A 670 -7.61 18.42 -11.72
C PRO A 670 -8.47 18.37 -12.98
N VAL A 671 -8.10 17.52 -13.92
CA VAL A 671 -8.89 17.25 -15.12
C VAL A 671 -10.00 16.29 -14.69
N LYS A 672 -11.22 16.83 -14.49
CA LYS A 672 -12.40 16.08 -14.08
C LYS A 672 -13.32 15.90 -15.26
#